data_d490cd412c77972105d30fcabc05e009
#
_entry.id   d490cd412c77972105d30fcabc05e009
#
_cell.length_a   1.000
_cell.length_b   1.000
_cell.length_c   1.000
_cell.angle_alpha   90.00
_cell.angle_beta   90.00
_cell.angle_gamma   90.00
#
_symmetry.space_group_name_H-M   'P 1'
#
loop_
_entity.id
_entity.type
_entity.pdbx_description
1 polymer ?
#
loop_
_entity_poly.entity_id
_entity_poly.type
_entity_poly.pdbx_seq_one_letter_code
_entity_poly.pdbx_strand_id
1 'polypeptide(L)'
;LARAIKQGAYLDADDPQGIVLGSRVAEILRVAVGDEVTLVTQASDGSIGAGRYRVRGIYASGIDLIDGLYVFLTLPAAQELFVLEGRVTTLAVRLADLDRLPAALGALMREFGPGYEVLGWERLMPALADDVEFHEMLTYIILFVVFVVVALGLANTILMGVMERTHEFGVMLALGTAPAKIARIVLYEAVLLGLAGMVLGDAFGAGVVAWLGSQGLDMSQYAQAMQMMPGLTGIVYPRIGGGQLLMLSILVLATTVLASVYPAWKAATLMPVAAIRGTRAALHGVRLRLRLPLAAGAVFARIALRAIARNPRRAMLTLGSLAAGLAAYLFLSALATGFFLQMRDNATDLVTGHVQIEVKGFRDEYDAKLTLTRTDELLAHVRAQPQVAAATPRLQALTMAASPTQTEPVMLYGVDPESERSVTRLHEKISEGRYLSPGNTREIVVGRKLAERLAVRLGEKIVLMAPAADGALGSAALRIVGIFETDNELLDRGVALTSLAAARELLSVPRETATAPSLARGPRLDPIGEAATIVIRLTDIEAAEAVATTIAAALTVPDQQAVTWKTLLPEVVQMLELIRVNLAVILIVVFVVVALGVTNTQLIAVLERTREFGLQLALGTRPGLIVRTVLYESLVLGVLGLAAGFALGALIVGYYHTFGFDLAAYAAASRNIPGMTSVVYPTLVPGNVWLPMLALLVTSLAAALYPAWRAARLDPVQALRRV
;
A
#
# COMPACT_ATOMS: atom_id res chain seq x y z
N LEU A 1 -8.37 4.43 28.07
CA LEU A 1 -9.73 4.95 27.87
C LEU A 1 -10.01 6.18 28.73
N ALA A 2 -9.74 6.17 30.04
CA ALA A 2 -9.97 7.34 30.91
C ALA A 2 -9.33 8.63 30.36
N ARG A 3 -8.19 8.54 29.66
CA ARG A 3 -7.53 9.69 29.00
C ARG A 3 -8.17 10.10 27.67
N ALA A 4 -9.03 9.25 27.11
CA ALA A 4 -9.72 9.50 25.85
C ALA A 4 -11.12 10.11 26.04
N ILE A 5 -11.57 10.34 27.30
CA ILE A 5 -12.84 11.01 27.58
C ILE A 5 -12.78 12.45 27.05
N LYS A 6 -13.69 12.79 26.15
CA LYS A 6 -13.84 14.15 25.61
C LYS A 6 -14.92 14.96 26.32
N GLN A 7 -15.98 14.29 26.77
CA GLN A 7 -17.10 14.93 27.47
C GLN A 7 -17.51 14.09 28.67
N GLY A 8 -17.85 14.71 29.78
CA GLY A 8 -18.26 14.04 31.02
C GLY A 8 -17.10 13.41 31.79
N ALA A 9 -17.35 12.26 32.43
CA ALA A 9 -16.40 11.56 33.27
C ALA A 9 -16.35 10.05 32.96
N TYR A 10 -15.26 9.40 33.34
CA TYR A 10 -15.15 7.95 33.24
C TYR A 10 -16.05 7.24 34.26
N LEU A 11 -16.20 5.92 34.11
CA LEU A 11 -16.98 5.08 35.03
C LEU A 11 -16.51 5.25 36.48
N ASP A 12 -17.47 5.22 37.38
CA ASP A 12 -17.25 5.24 38.82
C ASP A 12 -17.80 3.93 39.42
N ALA A 13 -17.05 3.33 40.34
CA ALA A 13 -17.45 2.09 40.95
C ALA A 13 -18.77 2.23 41.78
N ASP A 14 -19.05 3.44 42.26
CA ASP A 14 -20.22 3.75 43.06
C ASP A 14 -21.46 4.12 42.21
N ASP A 15 -21.33 4.20 40.87
CA ASP A 15 -22.44 4.49 39.96
C ASP A 15 -22.70 3.30 39.00
N PRO A 16 -23.55 2.34 39.45
CA PRO A 16 -23.84 1.17 38.62
C PRO A 16 -24.71 1.46 37.41
N GLN A 17 -25.35 2.63 37.35
CA GLN A 17 -26.18 3.05 36.20
C GLN A 17 -25.42 3.94 35.19
N GLY A 18 -24.14 4.19 35.43
CA GLY A 18 -23.29 4.96 34.52
C GLY A 18 -22.84 4.14 33.33
N ILE A 19 -22.95 4.71 32.11
CA ILE A 19 -22.40 4.16 30.87
C ILE A 19 -21.47 5.18 30.23
N VAL A 20 -20.41 4.68 29.59
CA VAL A 20 -19.49 5.48 28.78
C VAL A 20 -19.61 4.99 27.34
N LEU A 21 -19.95 5.90 26.43
CA LEU A 21 -20.19 5.65 25.01
C LEU A 21 -19.01 6.14 24.18
N GLY A 22 -18.76 5.50 23.04
CA GLY A 22 -17.90 6.06 22.02
C GLY A 22 -18.56 7.25 21.32
N SER A 23 -17.76 8.20 20.83
CA SER A 23 -18.27 9.42 20.18
C SER A 23 -19.19 9.10 19.00
N ARG A 24 -18.86 8.07 18.21
CA ARG A 24 -19.67 7.67 17.06
C ARG A 24 -21.02 7.03 17.48
N VAL A 25 -21.00 6.22 18.57
CA VAL A 25 -22.26 5.70 19.14
C VAL A 25 -23.16 6.83 19.63
N ALA A 26 -22.58 7.81 20.35
CA ALA A 26 -23.33 8.95 20.84
C ALA A 26 -23.94 9.81 19.73
N GLU A 27 -23.19 10.00 18.61
CA GLU A 27 -23.70 10.68 17.40
C GLU A 27 -24.87 9.93 16.75
N ILE A 28 -24.72 8.61 16.54
CA ILE A 28 -25.76 7.77 15.93
C ILE A 28 -27.05 7.78 16.79
N LEU A 29 -26.90 7.65 18.09
CA LEU A 29 -28.02 7.65 19.02
C LEU A 29 -28.56 9.07 19.30
N ARG A 30 -27.83 10.12 18.88
CA ARG A 30 -28.14 11.54 19.16
C ARG A 30 -28.31 11.83 20.64
N VAL A 31 -27.41 11.27 21.48
CA VAL A 31 -27.42 11.40 22.93
C VAL A 31 -26.22 12.21 23.42
N ALA A 32 -26.43 12.95 24.52
CA ALA A 32 -25.41 13.73 25.21
C ALA A 32 -25.15 13.18 26.61
N VAL A 33 -24.12 13.70 27.29
CA VAL A 33 -23.83 13.36 28.69
C VAL A 33 -25.02 13.78 29.57
N GLY A 34 -25.53 12.85 30.33
CA GLY A 34 -26.70 12.99 31.18
C GLY A 34 -27.98 12.34 30.66
N ASP A 35 -28.04 12.04 29.35
CA ASP A 35 -29.19 11.34 28.75
C ASP A 35 -29.23 9.86 29.17
N GLU A 36 -30.41 9.25 29.02
CA GLU A 36 -30.63 7.84 29.31
C GLU A 36 -30.60 7.01 28.01
N VAL A 37 -29.91 5.87 28.08
CA VAL A 37 -29.90 4.87 27.01
C VAL A 37 -30.34 3.52 27.54
N THR A 38 -31.04 2.74 26.73
CA THR A 38 -31.44 1.38 27.03
C THR A 38 -30.58 0.41 26.28
N LEU A 39 -29.84 -0.46 26.99
CA LEU A 39 -29.19 -1.60 26.41
C LEU A 39 -30.09 -2.82 26.42
N VAL A 40 -30.16 -3.52 25.33
CA VAL A 40 -30.85 -4.80 25.19
C VAL A 40 -29.87 -5.81 24.62
N THR A 41 -29.75 -6.96 25.27
CA THR A 41 -28.82 -8.01 24.88
C THR A 41 -29.38 -9.39 25.23
N GLN A 42 -28.78 -10.44 24.71
CA GLN A 42 -29.04 -11.79 25.13
C GLN A 42 -28.18 -12.12 26.36
N ALA A 43 -28.80 -12.53 27.42
CA ALA A 43 -28.11 -12.96 28.65
C ALA A 43 -27.56 -14.38 28.54
N SER A 44 -26.67 -14.78 29.44
CA SER A 44 -25.97 -16.08 29.43
C SER A 44 -26.90 -17.29 29.59
N ASP A 45 -28.09 -17.08 30.17
CA ASP A 45 -29.14 -18.09 30.34
C ASP A 45 -30.14 -18.17 29.18
N GLY A 46 -29.90 -17.37 28.11
CA GLY A 46 -30.78 -17.28 26.93
C GLY A 46 -31.95 -16.30 27.09
N SER A 47 -32.11 -15.66 28.23
CA SER A 47 -33.12 -14.61 28.42
C SER A 47 -32.71 -13.29 27.78
N ILE A 48 -33.64 -12.37 27.64
CA ILE A 48 -33.36 -11.00 27.17
C ILE A 48 -32.98 -10.14 28.40
N GLY A 49 -31.69 -9.75 28.44
CA GLY A 49 -31.22 -8.73 29.39
C GLY A 49 -31.55 -7.34 28.87
N ALA A 50 -32.16 -6.50 29.71
CA ALA A 50 -32.42 -5.11 29.37
C ALA A 50 -32.12 -4.22 30.60
N GLY A 51 -31.39 -3.13 30.38
CA GLY A 51 -31.04 -2.18 31.42
C GLY A 51 -31.05 -0.73 30.94
N ARG A 52 -31.47 0.21 31.79
CA ARG A 52 -31.38 1.65 31.54
C ARG A 52 -30.14 2.21 32.20
N TYR A 53 -29.38 2.97 31.43
CA TYR A 53 -28.10 3.54 31.87
C TYR A 53 -28.04 5.01 31.51
N ARG A 54 -27.44 5.82 32.39
CA ARG A 54 -27.22 7.25 32.15
C ARG A 54 -25.85 7.45 31.52
N VAL A 55 -25.77 8.20 30.39
CA VAL A 55 -24.53 8.56 29.75
C VAL A 55 -23.70 9.44 30.69
N ARG A 56 -22.64 8.87 31.23
CA ARG A 56 -21.71 9.54 32.16
C ARG A 56 -20.57 10.22 31.41
N GLY A 57 -20.15 9.66 30.30
CA GLY A 57 -19.09 10.22 29.47
C GLY A 57 -19.10 9.71 28.06
N ILE A 58 -18.50 10.50 27.20
CA ILE A 58 -18.30 10.18 25.80
C ILE A 58 -16.78 10.19 25.54
N TYR A 59 -16.25 9.04 25.08
CA TYR A 59 -14.84 8.93 24.73
C TYR A 59 -14.65 9.01 23.21
N ALA A 60 -13.46 9.47 22.76
CA ALA A 60 -13.01 9.37 21.40
C ALA A 60 -11.59 8.83 21.39
N SER A 61 -11.45 7.61 20.88
CA SER A 61 -10.16 6.94 20.74
C SER A 61 -9.39 7.41 19.51
N GLY A 62 -10.08 8.02 18.55
CA GLY A 62 -9.57 8.35 17.23
C GLY A 62 -9.65 7.17 16.23
N ILE A 63 -10.30 6.09 16.61
CA ILE A 63 -10.56 4.91 15.78
C ILE A 63 -12.07 4.73 15.69
N ASP A 64 -12.65 5.04 14.54
CA ASP A 64 -14.11 5.04 14.33
C ASP A 64 -14.75 3.68 14.66
N LEU A 65 -14.04 2.59 14.37
CA LEU A 65 -14.48 1.24 14.70
C LEU A 65 -14.66 1.05 16.22
N ILE A 66 -13.71 1.54 17.03
CA ILE A 66 -13.79 1.46 18.48
C ILE A 66 -14.86 2.42 18.99
N ASP A 67 -14.89 3.64 18.49
CA ASP A 67 -15.82 4.68 18.90
C ASP A 67 -17.27 4.38 18.48
N GLY A 68 -17.45 3.49 17.47
CA GLY A 68 -18.76 3.07 16.96
C GLY A 68 -19.30 1.74 17.50
N LEU A 69 -18.45 0.89 18.10
CA LEU A 69 -18.87 -0.45 18.50
C LEU A 69 -18.82 -0.71 20.01
N TYR A 70 -17.97 0.00 20.76
CA TYR A 70 -17.75 -0.33 22.16
C TYR A 70 -18.45 0.65 23.11
N VAL A 71 -19.11 0.08 24.10
CA VAL A 71 -19.65 0.79 25.24
C VAL A 71 -19.06 0.19 26.52
N PHE A 72 -18.93 1.00 27.56
CA PHE A 72 -18.34 0.56 28.82
C PHE A 72 -19.32 0.74 29.98
N LEU A 73 -19.46 -0.32 30.76
CA LEU A 73 -20.21 -0.37 31.98
C LEU A 73 -19.30 -0.74 33.15
N THR A 74 -19.75 -0.54 34.35
CA THR A 74 -19.12 -1.14 35.53
C THR A 74 -19.26 -2.66 35.48
N LEU A 75 -18.28 -3.41 36.01
CA LEU A 75 -18.34 -4.86 36.00
C LEU A 75 -19.59 -5.43 36.66
N PRO A 76 -20.05 -4.93 37.82
CA PRO A 76 -21.30 -5.38 38.44
C PRO A 76 -22.53 -5.14 37.54
N ALA A 77 -22.63 -3.97 36.91
CA ALA A 77 -23.75 -3.66 36.02
C ALA A 77 -23.76 -4.58 34.76
N ALA A 78 -22.58 -4.89 34.21
CA ALA A 78 -22.46 -5.84 33.13
C ALA A 78 -22.82 -7.28 33.56
N GLN A 79 -22.40 -7.70 34.74
CA GLN A 79 -22.75 -9.01 35.30
C GLN A 79 -24.26 -9.17 35.53
N GLU A 80 -24.92 -8.11 36.00
CA GLU A 80 -26.38 -8.08 36.15
C GLU A 80 -27.07 -8.16 34.76
N LEU A 81 -26.67 -7.33 33.78
CA LEU A 81 -27.25 -7.30 32.47
C LEU A 81 -27.11 -8.64 31.72
N PHE A 82 -25.98 -9.33 31.87
CA PHE A 82 -25.69 -10.60 31.21
C PHE A 82 -26.02 -11.83 32.05
N VAL A 83 -26.54 -11.68 33.29
CA VAL A 83 -26.83 -12.79 34.24
C VAL A 83 -25.57 -13.64 34.47
N LEU A 84 -24.45 -12.99 34.82
CA LEU A 84 -23.13 -13.60 34.94
C LEU A 84 -22.63 -13.65 36.41
N GLU A 85 -23.45 -13.76 37.40
CA GLU A 85 -23.15 -13.72 38.84
C GLU A 85 -21.71 -14.12 39.21
N GLY A 86 -20.86 -13.14 39.57
CA GLY A 86 -19.46 -13.34 39.97
C GLY A 86 -18.52 -13.92 38.91
N ARG A 87 -18.97 -14.07 37.67
CA ARG A 87 -18.18 -14.62 36.54
C ARG A 87 -17.79 -13.53 35.58
N VAL A 88 -16.72 -13.79 34.82
CA VAL A 88 -16.25 -12.95 33.71
C VAL A 88 -16.05 -13.84 32.46
N THR A 89 -16.26 -13.28 31.31
CA THR A 89 -16.05 -13.98 30.01
C THR A 89 -14.59 -14.00 29.62
N THR A 90 -13.87 -12.94 29.95
CA THR A 90 -12.47 -12.75 29.50
C THR A 90 -11.65 -12.04 30.56
N LEU A 91 -10.43 -12.49 30.78
CA LEU A 91 -9.42 -11.82 31.60
C LEU A 91 -8.36 -11.20 30.71
N ALA A 92 -8.29 -9.87 30.64
CA ALA A 92 -7.28 -9.17 29.86
C ALA A 92 -5.99 -8.99 30.67
N VAL A 93 -4.87 -9.45 30.12
CA VAL A 93 -3.54 -9.34 30.72
C VAL A 93 -2.68 -8.40 29.89
N ARG A 94 -2.11 -7.39 30.52
CA ARG A 94 -1.15 -6.47 29.89
C ARG A 94 0.27 -6.81 30.31
N LEU A 95 1.13 -7.10 29.34
CA LEU A 95 2.55 -7.29 29.56
C LEU A 95 3.28 -5.94 29.58
N ALA A 96 4.34 -5.85 30.39
CA ALA A 96 5.23 -4.68 30.38
C ALA A 96 6.15 -4.68 29.15
N ASP A 97 6.42 -5.86 28.61
CA ASP A 97 7.33 -6.07 27.47
C ASP A 97 6.72 -7.16 26.56
N LEU A 98 6.46 -6.80 25.31
CA LEU A 98 5.91 -7.70 24.30
C LEU A 98 6.87 -8.82 23.87
N ASP A 99 8.18 -8.60 23.96
CA ASP A 99 9.17 -9.63 23.65
C ASP A 99 9.06 -10.85 24.59
N ARG A 100 8.41 -10.69 25.73
CA ARG A 100 8.11 -11.77 26.69
C ARG A 100 6.80 -12.50 26.43
N LEU A 101 6.07 -12.15 25.38
CA LEU A 101 4.76 -12.75 25.10
C LEU A 101 4.81 -14.27 24.98
N PRO A 102 5.75 -14.91 24.24
CA PRO A 102 5.79 -16.37 24.13
C PRO A 102 6.01 -17.05 25.48
N ALA A 103 6.88 -16.48 26.32
CA ALA A 103 7.17 -17.02 27.64
C ALA A 103 5.97 -16.86 28.60
N ALA A 104 5.27 -15.71 28.54
CA ALA A 104 4.09 -15.44 29.33
C ALA A 104 2.92 -16.35 28.94
N LEU A 105 2.67 -16.55 27.64
CA LEU A 105 1.65 -17.49 27.15
C LEU A 105 1.91 -18.90 27.65
N GLY A 106 3.16 -19.39 27.52
CA GLY A 106 3.53 -20.71 27.99
C GLY A 106 3.40 -20.88 29.54
N ALA A 107 3.62 -19.81 30.30
CA ALA A 107 3.43 -19.83 31.74
C ALA A 107 1.93 -19.88 32.13
N LEU A 108 1.11 -19.00 31.52
CA LEU A 108 -0.32 -18.92 31.74
C LEU A 108 -1.06 -20.21 31.33
N MET A 109 -0.70 -20.79 30.16
CA MET A 109 -1.26 -22.07 29.70
C MET A 109 -0.99 -23.21 30.68
N ARG A 110 0.18 -23.23 31.32
CA ARG A 110 0.51 -24.24 32.35
C ARG A 110 -0.22 -24.02 33.63
N GLU A 111 -0.44 -22.77 34.01
CA GLU A 111 -1.11 -22.41 35.27
C GLU A 111 -2.61 -22.65 35.23
N PHE A 112 -3.28 -22.22 34.13
CA PHE A 112 -4.73 -22.34 34.00
C PHE A 112 -5.21 -23.68 33.48
N GLY A 113 -4.34 -24.45 32.80
CA GLY A 113 -4.67 -25.76 32.23
C GLY A 113 -5.64 -25.76 31.06
N PRO A 114 -6.15 -26.94 30.64
CA PRO A 114 -6.90 -27.08 29.37
C PRO A 114 -8.35 -26.54 29.44
N GLY A 115 -8.83 -26.14 30.60
CA GLY A 115 -10.17 -25.55 30.76
C GLY A 115 -10.26 -24.09 30.33
N TYR A 116 -9.15 -23.46 30.04
CA TYR A 116 -9.06 -22.05 29.64
C TYR A 116 -8.29 -21.90 28.34
N GLU A 117 -8.76 -21.02 27.50
CA GLU A 117 -8.06 -20.63 26.27
C GLU A 117 -7.22 -19.38 26.54
N VAL A 118 -5.90 -19.50 26.37
CA VAL A 118 -4.95 -18.38 26.53
C VAL A 118 -4.51 -17.92 25.16
N LEU A 119 -4.91 -16.71 24.78
CA LEU A 119 -4.69 -16.17 23.46
C LEU A 119 -3.71 -14.99 23.52
N GLY A 120 -2.73 -14.98 22.62
CA GLY A 120 -1.92 -13.80 22.33
C GLY A 120 -2.66 -12.83 21.41
N TRP A 121 -2.14 -11.61 21.31
CA TRP A 121 -2.74 -10.58 20.47
C TRP A 121 -2.83 -11.01 18.99
N GLU A 122 -1.90 -11.84 18.49
CA GLU A 122 -1.89 -12.36 17.12
C GLU A 122 -3.15 -13.20 16.82
N ARG A 123 -3.64 -13.95 17.81
CA ARG A 123 -4.87 -14.73 17.67
C ARG A 123 -6.12 -13.92 17.98
N LEU A 124 -6.00 -12.90 18.82
CA LEU A 124 -7.11 -11.99 19.12
C LEU A 124 -7.39 -11.02 17.98
N MET A 125 -6.33 -10.61 17.25
CA MET A 125 -6.39 -9.66 16.15
C MET A 125 -5.60 -10.22 14.95
N PRO A 126 -6.08 -11.31 14.34
CA PRO A 126 -5.33 -11.96 13.23
C PRO A 126 -5.10 -11.01 12.06
N ALA A 127 -6.07 -10.15 11.74
CA ALA A 127 -5.92 -9.14 10.71
C ALA A 127 -4.72 -8.20 10.94
N LEU A 128 -4.49 -7.79 12.18
CA LEU A 128 -3.34 -6.94 12.53
C LEU A 128 -2.02 -7.72 12.46
N ALA A 129 -2.03 -8.99 12.90
CA ALA A 129 -0.84 -9.82 12.84
C ALA A 129 -0.40 -10.06 11.38
N ASP A 130 -1.35 -10.38 10.52
CA ASP A 130 -1.14 -10.59 9.10
C ASP A 130 -0.66 -9.32 8.39
N ASP A 131 -1.20 -8.14 8.75
CA ASP A 131 -0.79 -6.85 8.22
C ASP A 131 0.67 -6.51 8.60
N VAL A 132 1.06 -6.79 9.84
CA VAL A 132 2.46 -6.64 10.28
C VAL A 132 3.39 -7.54 9.45
N GLU A 133 3.04 -8.82 9.27
CA GLU A 133 3.84 -9.77 8.49
C GLU A 133 3.95 -9.33 7.01
N PHE A 134 2.87 -8.85 6.42
CA PHE A 134 2.86 -8.32 5.06
C PHE A 134 3.78 -7.10 4.91
N HIS A 135 3.75 -6.16 5.85
CA HIS A 135 4.62 -5.00 5.84
C HIS A 135 6.10 -5.36 6.05
N GLU A 136 6.39 -6.36 6.88
CA GLU A 136 7.75 -6.90 7.01
C GLU A 136 8.26 -7.48 5.70
N MET A 137 7.45 -8.27 4.99
CA MET A 137 7.82 -8.81 3.68
C MET A 137 8.13 -7.69 2.68
N LEU A 138 7.27 -6.67 2.57
CA LEU A 138 7.52 -5.53 1.68
C LEU A 138 8.83 -4.83 2.05
N THR A 139 9.11 -4.66 3.33
CA THR A 139 10.36 -4.09 3.83
C THR A 139 11.57 -4.91 3.39
N TYR A 140 11.51 -6.26 3.48
CA TYR A 140 12.60 -7.12 3.01
C TYR A 140 12.81 -7.04 1.49
N ILE A 141 11.75 -6.92 0.70
CA ILE A 141 11.87 -6.72 -0.76
C ILE A 141 12.59 -5.40 -1.05
N ILE A 142 12.19 -4.31 -0.39
CA ILE A 142 12.81 -2.99 -0.54
C ILE A 142 14.28 -3.04 -0.13
N LEU A 143 14.58 -3.63 1.03
CA LEU A 143 15.94 -3.82 1.51
C LEU A 143 16.79 -4.62 0.52
N PHE A 144 16.29 -5.73 0.01
CA PHE A 144 16.98 -6.55 -0.99
C PHE A 144 17.37 -5.72 -2.21
N VAL A 145 16.44 -4.94 -2.75
CA VAL A 145 16.69 -4.04 -3.89
C VAL A 145 17.78 -3.01 -3.58
N VAL A 146 17.68 -2.34 -2.43
CA VAL A 146 18.67 -1.34 -2.00
C VAL A 146 20.05 -1.99 -1.83
N PHE A 147 20.11 -3.15 -1.19
CA PHE A 147 21.38 -3.87 -0.99
C PHE A 147 22.01 -4.34 -2.29
N VAL A 148 21.24 -4.78 -3.29
CA VAL A 148 21.77 -5.12 -4.62
C VAL A 148 22.43 -3.89 -5.27
N VAL A 149 21.78 -2.74 -5.24
CA VAL A 149 22.31 -1.50 -5.82
C VAL A 149 23.58 -1.06 -5.07
N VAL A 150 23.55 -1.10 -3.74
CA VAL A 150 24.71 -0.78 -2.88
C VAL A 150 25.87 -1.76 -3.14
N ALA A 151 25.60 -3.06 -3.23
CA ALA A 151 26.62 -4.07 -3.51
C ALA A 151 27.36 -3.82 -4.83
N LEU A 152 26.63 -3.44 -5.89
CA LEU A 152 27.22 -3.07 -7.18
C LEU A 152 28.09 -1.82 -7.06
N GLY A 153 27.64 -0.82 -6.31
CA GLY A 153 28.42 0.39 -6.02
C GLY A 153 29.70 0.09 -5.24
N LEU A 154 29.60 -0.73 -4.20
CA LEU A 154 30.76 -1.18 -3.38
C LEU A 154 31.73 -2.01 -4.21
N ALA A 155 31.26 -2.98 -4.98
CA ALA A 155 32.07 -3.79 -5.86
C ALA A 155 32.86 -2.93 -6.85
N ASN A 156 32.22 -1.90 -7.42
CA ASN A 156 32.87 -0.93 -8.30
C ASN A 156 33.98 -0.17 -7.58
N THR A 157 33.71 0.35 -6.38
CA THR A 157 34.68 1.10 -5.60
C THR A 157 35.90 0.29 -5.19
N ILE A 158 35.67 -0.94 -4.68
CA ILE A 158 36.75 -1.84 -4.25
C ILE A 158 37.56 -2.33 -5.45
N LEU A 159 36.90 -2.70 -6.56
CA LEU A 159 37.58 -3.11 -7.79
C LEU A 159 38.53 -2.01 -8.30
N MET A 160 38.07 -0.76 -8.17
CA MET A 160 38.90 0.37 -8.59
C MET A 160 40.12 0.54 -7.71
N GLY A 161 39.99 0.46 -6.37
CA GLY A 161 41.13 0.46 -5.45
C GLY A 161 42.14 -0.65 -5.78
N VAL A 162 41.65 -1.83 -6.19
CA VAL A 162 42.49 -2.95 -6.68
C VAL A 162 43.21 -2.56 -7.98
N MET A 163 42.52 -1.93 -8.91
CA MET A 163 43.10 -1.54 -10.21
C MET A 163 44.14 -0.42 -10.08
N GLU A 164 43.97 0.52 -9.16
CA GLU A 164 44.97 1.57 -8.86
C GLU A 164 46.25 0.98 -8.27
N ARG A 165 46.16 -0.08 -7.49
CA ARG A 165 47.27 -0.76 -6.81
C ARG A 165 47.76 -2.01 -7.56
N THR A 166 47.42 -2.13 -8.87
CA THR A 166 47.80 -3.31 -9.68
C THR A 166 49.30 -3.53 -9.72
N HIS A 167 50.11 -2.44 -9.81
CA HIS A 167 51.55 -2.53 -9.80
C HIS A 167 52.11 -3.06 -8.47
N GLU A 168 51.60 -2.56 -7.33
CA GLU A 168 51.97 -3.03 -6.01
C GLU A 168 51.68 -4.55 -5.84
N PHE A 169 50.48 -4.96 -6.20
CA PHE A 169 50.09 -6.39 -6.16
C PHE A 169 50.93 -7.23 -7.13
N GLY A 170 51.28 -6.69 -8.31
CA GLY A 170 52.18 -7.35 -9.26
C GLY A 170 53.56 -7.57 -8.70
N VAL A 171 54.14 -6.60 -8.03
CA VAL A 171 55.46 -6.71 -7.34
C VAL A 171 55.38 -7.72 -6.20
N MET A 172 54.33 -7.70 -5.39
CA MET A 172 54.13 -8.68 -4.30
C MET A 172 54.03 -10.12 -4.83
N LEU A 173 53.30 -10.34 -5.93
CA LEU A 173 53.21 -11.64 -6.60
C LEU A 173 54.56 -12.06 -7.18
N ALA A 174 55.33 -11.16 -7.78
CA ALA A 174 56.67 -11.45 -8.32
C ALA A 174 57.70 -11.81 -7.22
N LEU A 175 57.52 -11.25 -6.03
CA LEU A 175 58.32 -11.59 -4.82
C LEU A 175 57.83 -12.87 -4.13
N GLY A 176 56.88 -13.60 -4.71
CA GLY A 176 56.43 -14.90 -4.20
C GLY A 176 55.29 -14.86 -3.17
N THR A 177 54.61 -13.70 -3.02
CA THR A 177 53.44 -13.60 -2.15
C THR A 177 52.30 -14.48 -2.72
N ALA A 178 51.79 -15.41 -1.91
CA ALA A 178 50.70 -16.27 -2.33
C ALA A 178 49.45 -15.48 -2.75
N PRO A 179 48.79 -15.81 -3.88
CA PRO A 179 47.57 -15.11 -4.35
C PRO A 179 46.46 -14.97 -3.28
N ALA A 180 46.30 -16.00 -2.45
CA ALA A 180 45.35 -15.98 -1.35
C ALA A 180 45.65 -14.92 -0.28
N LYS A 181 46.93 -14.54 -0.10
CA LYS A 181 47.29 -13.45 0.81
C LYS A 181 46.82 -12.07 0.27
N ILE A 182 46.95 -11.85 -1.04
CA ILE A 182 46.47 -10.64 -1.71
C ILE A 182 44.94 -10.55 -1.61
N ALA A 183 44.24 -11.64 -1.91
CA ALA A 183 42.79 -11.68 -1.74
C ALA A 183 42.37 -11.34 -0.30
N ARG A 184 43.07 -11.88 0.71
CA ARG A 184 42.80 -11.56 2.12
C ARG A 184 43.07 -10.09 2.46
N ILE A 185 44.08 -9.47 1.92
CA ILE A 185 44.36 -8.03 2.11
C ILE A 185 43.19 -7.20 1.62
N VAL A 186 42.70 -7.47 0.40
CA VAL A 186 41.54 -6.77 -0.17
C VAL A 186 40.27 -6.99 0.66
N LEU A 187 40.04 -8.22 1.13
CA LEU A 187 38.90 -8.56 1.99
C LEU A 187 38.98 -7.84 3.35
N TYR A 188 40.17 -7.79 3.99
CA TYR A 188 40.34 -7.06 5.24
C TYR A 188 40.11 -5.55 5.06
N GLU A 189 40.60 -4.97 3.96
CA GLU A 189 40.36 -3.57 3.63
C GLU A 189 38.85 -3.29 3.46
N ALA A 190 38.13 -4.17 2.75
CA ALA A 190 36.67 -4.09 2.59
C ALA A 190 35.94 -4.21 3.94
N VAL A 191 36.35 -5.15 4.80
CA VAL A 191 35.76 -5.31 6.15
C VAL A 191 35.97 -4.06 7.01
N LEU A 192 37.17 -3.48 6.99
CA LEU A 192 37.48 -2.27 7.75
C LEU A 192 36.66 -1.06 7.25
N LEU A 193 36.54 -0.90 5.93
CA LEU A 193 35.68 0.12 5.34
C LEU A 193 34.21 -0.13 5.66
N GLY A 194 33.76 -1.39 5.59
CA GLY A 194 32.42 -1.80 5.95
C GLY A 194 32.08 -1.51 7.42
N LEU A 195 33.00 -1.81 8.34
CA LEU A 195 32.85 -1.50 9.77
C LEU A 195 32.79 -0.01 10.03
N ALA A 196 33.68 0.77 9.41
CA ALA A 196 33.64 2.22 9.53
C ALA A 196 32.34 2.83 8.99
N GLY A 197 31.89 2.36 7.81
CA GLY A 197 30.62 2.78 7.21
C GLY A 197 29.43 2.38 8.06
N MET A 198 29.44 1.18 8.63
CA MET A 198 28.42 0.67 9.54
C MET A 198 28.28 1.56 10.78
N VAL A 199 29.39 1.82 11.49
CA VAL A 199 29.37 2.66 12.69
C VAL A 199 28.83 4.07 12.40
N LEU A 200 29.29 4.69 11.31
CA LEU A 200 28.82 6.02 10.91
C LEU A 200 27.34 5.98 10.47
N GLY A 201 26.95 4.95 9.74
CA GLY A 201 25.58 4.77 9.28
C GLY A 201 24.61 4.51 10.43
N ASP A 202 24.98 3.63 11.36
CA ASP A 202 24.19 3.32 12.55
C ASP A 202 24.03 4.55 13.45
N ALA A 203 25.12 5.31 13.68
CA ALA A 203 25.06 6.54 14.47
C ALA A 203 24.16 7.59 13.82
N PHE A 204 24.29 7.80 12.51
CA PHE A 204 23.45 8.75 11.77
C PHE A 204 21.99 8.30 11.73
N GLY A 205 21.75 7.03 11.38
CA GLY A 205 20.40 6.45 11.27
C GLY A 205 19.67 6.45 12.62
N ALA A 206 20.34 5.98 13.68
CA ALA A 206 19.79 6.02 15.03
C ALA A 206 19.52 7.46 15.50
N GLY A 207 20.38 8.40 15.15
CA GLY A 207 20.20 9.83 15.44
C GLY A 207 18.96 10.40 14.76
N VAL A 208 18.74 10.10 13.48
CA VAL A 208 17.55 10.53 12.71
C VAL A 208 16.28 9.90 13.30
N VAL A 209 16.30 8.59 13.59
CA VAL A 209 15.15 7.90 14.18
C VAL A 209 14.84 8.46 15.58
N ALA A 210 15.86 8.72 16.41
CA ALA A 210 15.66 9.32 17.74
C ALA A 210 15.08 10.73 17.64
N TRP A 211 15.55 11.54 16.69
CA TRP A 211 15.02 12.87 16.45
C TRP A 211 13.57 12.85 15.99
N LEU A 212 13.25 12.04 14.96
CA LEU A 212 11.87 11.87 14.48
C LEU A 212 10.97 11.25 15.56
N GLY A 213 11.50 10.30 16.35
CA GLY A 213 10.78 9.69 17.46
C GLY A 213 10.49 10.66 18.61
N SER A 214 11.26 11.75 18.77
CA SER A 214 10.99 12.80 19.75
C SER A 214 9.96 13.84 19.28
N GLN A 215 9.93 14.14 17.99
CA GLN A 215 8.98 15.09 17.39
C GLN A 215 7.64 14.44 17.05
N GLY A 216 7.66 13.18 16.63
CA GLY A 216 6.54 12.51 15.99
C GLY A 216 6.37 12.93 14.53
N LEU A 217 5.95 12.00 13.70
CA LEU A 217 5.55 12.24 12.31
C LEU A 217 4.04 12.45 12.28
N ASP A 218 3.60 13.64 11.92
CA ASP A 218 2.18 13.94 11.73
C ASP A 218 1.69 13.35 10.40
N MET A 219 0.89 12.30 10.54
CA MET A 219 0.24 11.57 9.45
C MET A 219 -1.28 11.83 9.42
N SER A 220 -1.77 12.84 10.13
CA SER A 220 -3.21 13.13 10.26
C SER A 220 -3.92 13.35 8.91
N GLN A 221 -3.21 13.82 7.90
CA GLN A 221 -3.73 13.92 6.53
C GLN A 221 -4.11 12.56 5.91
N TYR A 222 -3.60 11.44 6.47
CA TYR A 222 -3.92 10.06 6.06
C TYR A 222 -4.81 9.35 7.09
N ALA A 223 -5.54 10.11 7.92
CA ALA A 223 -6.31 9.57 9.04
C ALA A 223 -7.32 8.49 8.63
N GLN A 224 -7.98 8.63 7.47
CA GLN A 224 -8.96 7.65 6.99
C GLN A 224 -8.29 6.33 6.55
N ALA A 225 -7.13 6.39 5.89
CA ALA A 225 -6.36 5.18 5.59
C ALA A 225 -5.85 4.50 6.86
N MET A 226 -5.48 5.30 7.87
CA MET A 226 -5.03 4.78 9.16
C MET A 226 -6.17 4.16 9.99
N GLN A 227 -7.43 4.58 9.78
CA GLN A 227 -8.60 3.97 10.43
C GLN A 227 -8.79 2.50 10.03
N MET A 228 -8.30 2.08 8.85
CA MET A 228 -8.26 0.67 8.47
C MET A 228 -7.21 -0.14 9.24
N MET A 229 -6.23 0.52 9.87
CA MET A 229 -5.16 -0.08 10.66
C MET A 229 -5.44 0.12 12.16
N PRO A 230 -5.98 -0.87 12.87
CA PRO A 230 -6.33 -0.72 14.28
C PRO A 230 -5.11 -0.30 15.12
N GLY A 231 -5.27 0.78 15.90
CA GLY A 231 -4.24 1.24 16.84
C GLY A 231 -3.29 2.31 16.33
N LEU A 232 -3.36 2.73 15.04
CA LEU A 232 -2.59 3.87 14.56
C LEU A 232 -3.30 5.19 14.93
N THR A 233 -2.53 6.08 15.53
CA THR A 233 -2.93 7.48 15.79
C THR A 233 -2.35 8.37 14.70
N GLY A 234 -2.93 9.55 14.49
CA GLY A 234 -2.46 10.49 13.46
C GLY A 234 -0.99 10.94 13.62
N ILE A 235 -0.36 10.66 14.77
CA ILE A 235 1.07 10.94 15.02
C ILE A 235 1.80 9.62 15.25
N VAL A 236 2.76 9.32 14.38
CA VAL A 236 3.59 8.12 14.45
C VAL A 236 4.96 8.46 15.04
N TYR A 237 5.40 7.71 16.05
CA TYR A 237 6.71 7.87 16.69
C TYR A 237 7.66 6.75 16.23
N PRO A 238 8.55 6.99 15.26
CA PRO A 238 9.49 5.98 14.79
C PRO A 238 10.39 5.49 15.92
N ARG A 239 10.62 4.19 15.99
CA ARG A 239 11.55 3.55 16.93
C ARG A 239 12.31 2.46 16.22
N ILE A 240 13.57 2.29 16.58
CA ILE A 240 14.38 1.17 16.12
C ILE A 240 14.80 0.32 17.32
N GLY A 241 14.54 -0.96 17.24
CA GLY A 241 14.98 -1.93 18.25
C GLY A 241 16.47 -2.26 18.10
N GLY A 242 17.15 -2.54 19.21
CA GLY A 242 18.56 -2.94 19.17
C GLY A 242 18.80 -4.19 18.33
N GLY A 243 17.88 -5.14 18.33
CA GLY A 243 17.93 -6.35 17.49
C GLY A 243 17.83 -6.04 15.98
N GLN A 244 16.95 -5.13 15.58
CA GLN A 244 16.82 -4.68 14.19
C GLN A 244 18.08 -3.95 13.73
N LEU A 245 18.62 -3.06 14.55
CA LEU A 245 19.87 -2.34 14.24
C LEU A 245 21.02 -3.34 14.03
N LEU A 246 21.19 -4.31 14.93
CA LEU A 246 22.21 -5.35 14.82
C LEU A 246 22.02 -6.21 13.55
N MET A 247 20.81 -6.61 13.24
CA MET A 247 20.50 -7.39 12.03
C MET A 247 20.88 -6.61 10.76
N LEU A 248 20.49 -5.34 10.67
CA LEU A 248 20.84 -4.45 9.55
C LEU A 248 22.36 -4.26 9.44
N SER A 249 23.05 -4.05 10.56
CA SER A 249 24.51 -3.92 10.62
C SER A 249 25.22 -5.17 10.10
N ILE A 250 24.76 -6.36 10.50
CA ILE A 250 25.28 -7.63 10.00
C ILE A 250 25.03 -7.76 8.49
N LEU A 251 23.84 -7.38 8.02
CA LEU A 251 23.49 -7.44 6.61
C LEU A 251 24.35 -6.51 5.74
N VAL A 252 24.61 -5.28 6.21
CA VAL A 252 25.53 -4.32 5.56
C VAL A 252 26.93 -4.90 5.46
N LEU A 253 27.45 -5.47 6.55
CA LEU A 253 28.79 -6.05 6.58
C LEU A 253 28.87 -7.27 5.64
N ALA A 254 27.88 -8.16 5.67
CA ALA A 254 27.79 -9.31 4.77
C ALA A 254 27.75 -8.86 3.30
N THR A 255 26.94 -7.85 2.98
CA THR A 255 26.86 -7.27 1.62
C THR A 255 28.21 -6.70 1.18
N THR A 256 28.91 -5.99 2.08
CA THR A 256 30.24 -5.44 1.79
C THR A 256 31.26 -6.55 1.50
N VAL A 257 31.27 -7.60 2.31
CA VAL A 257 32.14 -8.78 2.10
C VAL A 257 31.82 -9.47 0.78
N LEU A 258 30.55 -9.76 0.50
CA LEU A 258 30.11 -10.38 -0.75
C LEU A 258 30.48 -9.55 -1.97
N ALA A 259 30.24 -8.24 -1.93
CA ALA A 259 30.62 -7.31 -3.00
C ALA A 259 32.11 -7.27 -3.27
N SER A 260 32.95 -7.51 -2.22
CA SER A 260 34.41 -7.49 -2.32
C SER A 260 35.03 -8.81 -2.83
N VAL A 261 34.26 -9.93 -2.86
CA VAL A 261 34.79 -11.25 -3.31
C VAL A 261 35.31 -11.19 -4.74
N TYR A 262 34.55 -10.63 -5.67
CA TYR A 262 34.99 -10.50 -7.06
C TYR A 262 36.23 -9.61 -7.23
N PRO A 263 36.31 -8.40 -6.65
CA PRO A 263 37.56 -7.61 -6.65
C PRO A 263 38.74 -8.33 -6.03
N ALA A 264 38.57 -9.01 -4.91
CA ALA A 264 39.62 -9.77 -4.23
C ALA A 264 40.14 -10.94 -5.08
N TRP A 265 39.24 -11.71 -5.68
CA TRP A 265 39.60 -12.77 -6.62
C TRP A 265 40.35 -12.21 -7.83
N LYS A 266 39.92 -11.05 -8.34
CA LYS A 266 40.58 -10.39 -9.47
C LYS A 266 41.99 -9.91 -9.12
N ALA A 267 42.20 -9.37 -7.91
CA ALA A 267 43.53 -8.99 -7.42
C ALA A 267 44.47 -10.21 -7.32
N ALA A 268 43.96 -11.34 -6.83
CA ALA A 268 44.72 -12.57 -6.66
C ALA A 268 45.12 -13.24 -8.01
N THR A 269 44.36 -13.00 -9.06
CA THR A 269 44.58 -13.60 -10.41
C THR A 269 45.37 -12.69 -11.37
N LEU A 270 45.99 -11.61 -10.86
CA LEU A 270 46.85 -10.72 -11.67
C LEU A 270 48.11 -11.47 -12.12
N MET A 271 48.48 -11.34 -13.42
CA MET A 271 49.75 -11.83 -13.93
C MET A 271 50.88 -10.86 -13.53
N PRO A 272 51.90 -11.27 -12.76
CA PRO A 272 52.96 -10.40 -12.26
C PRO A 272 53.65 -9.59 -13.36
N VAL A 273 54.01 -10.21 -14.47
CA VAL A 273 54.71 -9.57 -15.60
C VAL A 273 53.84 -8.49 -16.28
N ALA A 274 52.56 -8.78 -16.47
CA ALA A 274 51.62 -7.82 -17.07
C ALA A 274 51.32 -6.65 -16.11
N ALA A 275 51.21 -6.92 -14.80
CA ALA A 275 50.96 -5.94 -13.75
C ALA A 275 52.16 -4.96 -13.59
N ILE A 276 53.42 -5.45 -13.67
CA ILE A 276 54.65 -4.64 -13.52
C ILE A 276 54.94 -3.85 -14.81
N ARG A 277 54.79 -4.46 -15.99
CA ARG A 277 55.09 -3.81 -17.29
C ARG A 277 54.06 -2.78 -17.71
N GLY A 278 52.91 -2.67 -17.02
CA GLY A 278 51.84 -1.75 -17.39
C GLY A 278 51.28 -2.03 -18.81
N THR A 279 51.51 -3.24 -19.34
CA THR A 279 50.97 -3.64 -20.63
C THR A 279 49.46 -3.70 -20.54
N ARG A 280 48.81 -2.63 -21.01
CA ARG A 280 47.38 -2.66 -21.32
C ARG A 280 47.18 -3.82 -22.28
N ALA A 281 46.57 -4.92 -21.83
CA ALA A 281 46.10 -5.95 -22.71
C ALA A 281 45.25 -5.26 -23.80
N ALA A 282 45.79 -5.14 -24.97
CA ALA A 282 45.06 -4.66 -26.14
C ALA A 282 43.96 -5.70 -26.39
N LEU A 283 42.79 -5.49 -25.78
CA LEU A 283 41.58 -6.09 -26.28
C LEU A 283 41.46 -5.55 -27.70
N HIS A 284 41.66 -6.45 -28.69
CA HIS A 284 41.49 -6.18 -30.09
C HIS A 284 40.14 -5.51 -30.28
N GLY A 285 40.18 -4.20 -30.54
CA GLY A 285 39.03 -3.35 -30.56
C GLY A 285 37.99 -3.86 -31.52
N VAL A 286 36.80 -4.09 -31.00
CA VAL A 286 35.58 -4.04 -31.80
C VAL A 286 35.58 -2.66 -32.45
N ARG A 287 36.01 -2.58 -33.74
CA ARG A 287 35.92 -1.37 -34.53
C ARG A 287 34.47 -1.09 -34.85
N LEU A 288 33.75 -0.51 -33.87
CA LEU A 288 32.40 0.02 -34.12
C LEU A 288 32.53 1.22 -35.07
N ARG A 289 32.39 0.96 -36.40
CA ARG A 289 32.29 1.99 -37.42
C ARG A 289 30.89 2.61 -37.41
N LEU A 290 30.53 3.32 -36.34
CA LEU A 290 29.34 4.16 -36.35
C LEU A 290 29.61 5.44 -37.17
N ARG A 291 29.05 5.47 -38.37
CA ARG A 291 28.97 6.69 -39.19
C ARG A 291 27.81 7.55 -38.70
N LEU A 292 28.04 8.35 -37.69
CA LEU A 292 27.08 9.39 -37.25
C LEU A 292 27.32 10.69 -38.04
N PRO A 293 26.28 11.43 -38.45
CA PRO A 293 26.43 12.68 -39.18
C PRO A 293 27.18 13.75 -38.37
N LEU A 294 27.81 14.69 -39.06
CA LEU A 294 28.79 15.65 -38.56
C LEU A 294 28.22 16.84 -37.76
N ALA A 295 27.17 16.70 -36.99
CA ALA A 295 26.76 17.73 -36.01
C ALA A 295 27.77 17.81 -34.85
N ALA A 296 28.04 18.99 -34.33
CA ALA A 296 29.02 19.20 -33.25
C ALA A 296 28.82 18.27 -32.04
N GLY A 297 27.57 17.89 -31.70
CA GLY A 297 27.24 16.88 -30.67
C GLY A 297 27.70 15.47 -31.04
N ALA A 298 27.78 15.11 -32.32
CA ALA A 298 28.22 13.78 -32.74
C ALA A 298 29.73 13.55 -32.52
N VAL A 299 30.53 14.61 -32.50
CA VAL A 299 31.96 14.52 -32.17
C VAL A 299 32.16 14.14 -30.71
N PHE A 300 31.44 14.82 -29.77
CA PHE A 300 31.50 14.52 -28.34
C PHE A 300 30.96 13.12 -28.02
N ALA A 301 29.85 12.71 -28.65
CA ALA A 301 29.32 11.36 -28.52
C ALA A 301 30.31 10.29 -28.99
N ARG A 302 31.03 10.50 -30.09
CA ARG A 302 32.09 9.58 -30.54
C ARG A 302 33.28 9.53 -29.58
N ILE A 303 33.68 10.64 -29.00
CA ILE A 303 34.74 10.70 -28.03
C ILE A 303 34.29 9.91 -26.79
N ALA A 304 33.07 10.13 -26.30
CA ALA A 304 32.46 9.42 -25.16
C ALA A 304 32.39 7.91 -25.42
N LEU A 305 31.86 7.47 -26.58
CA LEU A 305 31.79 6.04 -26.91
C LEU A 305 33.18 5.40 -27.00
N ARG A 306 34.19 6.09 -27.52
CA ARG A 306 35.57 5.59 -27.52
C ARG A 306 36.16 5.51 -26.13
N ALA A 307 35.86 6.45 -25.22
CA ALA A 307 36.30 6.45 -23.86
C ALA A 307 35.68 5.27 -23.08
N ILE A 308 34.37 5.02 -23.30
CA ILE A 308 33.65 3.87 -22.75
C ILE A 308 34.25 2.54 -23.26
N ALA A 309 34.48 2.41 -24.56
CA ALA A 309 35.06 1.23 -25.19
C ALA A 309 36.50 0.94 -24.72
N ARG A 310 37.22 1.97 -24.29
CA ARG A 310 38.61 1.85 -23.79
C ARG A 310 38.68 1.18 -22.42
N ASN A 311 37.63 1.36 -21.58
CA ASN A 311 37.54 0.77 -20.24
C ASN A 311 36.20 0.05 -20.04
N PRO A 312 35.97 -1.10 -20.75
CA PRO A 312 34.62 -1.71 -20.80
C PRO A 312 34.16 -2.24 -19.44
N ARG A 313 35.08 -2.70 -18.58
CA ARG A 313 34.75 -3.25 -17.24
C ARG A 313 34.13 -2.19 -16.34
N ARG A 314 34.74 -1.00 -16.30
CA ARG A 314 34.21 0.13 -15.52
C ARG A 314 32.86 0.60 -16.08
N ALA A 315 32.78 0.72 -17.40
CA ALA A 315 31.53 1.08 -18.07
C ALA A 315 30.43 0.08 -17.72
N MET A 316 30.72 -1.23 -17.77
CA MET A 316 29.73 -2.27 -17.40
C MET A 316 29.28 -2.18 -15.94
N LEU A 317 30.16 -1.87 -14.99
CA LEU A 317 29.77 -1.72 -13.58
C LEU A 317 28.90 -0.47 -13.35
N THR A 318 29.23 0.65 -14.01
CA THR A 318 28.41 1.86 -13.94
C THR A 318 27.06 1.66 -14.63
N LEU A 319 27.06 1.06 -15.82
CA LEU A 319 25.84 0.71 -16.53
C LEU A 319 25.00 -0.29 -15.72
N GLY A 320 25.65 -1.29 -15.10
CA GLY A 320 25.00 -2.29 -14.28
C GLY A 320 24.31 -1.69 -13.04
N SER A 321 24.97 -0.75 -12.35
CA SER A 321 24.36 -0.10 -11.17
C SER A 321 23.20 0.82 -11.57
N LEU A 322 23.32 1.57 -12.67
CA LEU A 322 22.22 2.38 -13.21
C LEU A 322 21.06 1.50 -13.68
N ALA A 323 21.39 0.42 -14.41
CA ALA A 323 20.38 -0.51 -14.93
C ALA A 323 19.65 -1.24 -13.82
N ALA A 324 20.38 -1.76 -12.81
CA ALA A 324 19.79 -2.44 -11.67
C ALA A 324 18.90 -1.50 -10.84
N GLY A 325 19.37 -0.26 -10.58
CA GLY A 325 18.58 0.73 -9.86
C GLY A 325 17.27 1.09 -10.56
N LEU A 326 17.32 1.32 -11.88
CA LEU A 326 16.11 1.61 -12.66
C LEU A 326 15.20 0.39 -12.77
N ALA A 327 15.75 -0.80 -13.06
CA ALA A 327 14.95 -2.03 -13.20
C ALA A 327 14.22 -2.37 -11.89
N ALA A 328 14.91 -2.26 -10.76
CA ALA A 328 14.34 -2.47 -9.45
C ALA A 328 13.24 -1.47 -9.11
N TYR A 329 13.46 -0.18 -9.39
CA TYR A 329 12.43 0.83 -9.24
C TYR A 329 11.21 0.56 -10.12
N LEU A 330 11.42 0.25 -11.40
CA LEU A 330 10.33 -0.07 -12.33
C LEU A 330 9.52 -1.27 -11.86
N PHE A 331 10.17 -2.31 -11.35
CA PHE A 331 9.48 -3.48 -10.80
C PHE A 331 8.64 -3.12 -9.57
N LEU A 332 9.21 -2.42 -8.58
CA LEU A 332 8.48 -2.00 -7.38
C LEU A 332 7.31 -1.06 -7.72
N SER A 333 7.55 -0.11 -8.62
CA SER A 333 6.51 0.82 -9.06
C SER A 333 5.40 0.12 -9.85
N ALA A 334 5.76 -0.84 -10.72
CA ALA A 334 4.78 -1.64 -11.46
C ALA A 334 3.99 -2.57 -10.56
N LEU A 335 4.64 -3.18 -9.56
CA LEU A 335 3.98 -4.02 -8.55
C LEU A 335 2.98 -3.20 -7.73
N ALA A 336 3.39 -2.05 -7.23
CA ALA A 336 2.52 -1.15 -6.49
C ALA A 336 1.35 -0.62 -7.35
N THR A 337 1.62 -0.28 -8.62
CA THR A 337 0.57 0.16 -9.56
C THR A 337 -0.41 -0.96 -9.88
N GLY A 338 0.09 -2.18 -10.16
CA GLY A 338 -0.74 -3.34 -10.41
C GLY A 338 -1.62 -3.69 -9.22
N PHE A 339 -1.03 -3.73 -8.02
CA PHE A 339 -1.76 -3.89 -6.77
C PHE A 339 -2.90 -2.87 -6.63
N PHE A 340 -2.60 -1.62 -6.90
CA PHE A 340 -3.57 -0.54 -6.82
C PHE A 340 -4.72 -0.68 -7.82
N LEU A 341 -4.40 -0.88 -9.10
CA LEU A 341 -5.41 -1.01 -10.13
C LEU A 341 -6.36 -2.16 -9.82
N GLN A 342 -5.82 -3.30 -9.37
CA GLN A 342 -6.64 -4.44 -8.96
C GLN A 342 -7.51 -4.12 -7.74
N MET A 343 -6.96 -3.46 -6.72
CA MET A 343 -7.72 -3.07 -5.53
C MET A 343 -8.86 -2.10 -5.88
N ARG A 344 -8.59 -1.08 -6.71
CA ARG A 344 -9.60 -0.15 -7.22
C ARG A 344 -10.68 -0.87 -8.02
N ASP A 345 -10.26 -1.67 -9.01
CA ASP A 345 -11.18 -2.34 -9.94
C ASP A 345 -12.04 -3.38 -9.20
N ASN A 346 -11.44 -4.16 -8.30
CA ASN A 346 -12.21 -5.10 -7.48
C ASN A 346 -13.19 -4.39 -6.54
N ALA A 347 -12.78 -3.30 -5.89
CA ALA A 347 -13.68 -2.56 -5.00
C ALA A 347 -14.83 -1.91 -5.76
N THR A 348 -14.59 -1.37 -6.96
CA THR A 348 -15.62 -0.74 -7.79
C THR A 348 -16.46 -1.75 -8.55
N ASP A 349 -15.86 -2.79 -9.11
CA ASP A 349 -16.56 -3.80 -9.93
C ASP A 349 -17.42 -4.75 -9.08
N LEU A 350 -17.09 -4.98 -7.80
CA LEU A 350 -17.88 -5.87 -6.97
C LEU A 350 -19.13 -5.19 -6.39
N VAL A 351 -19.04 -3.94 -5.94
CA VAL A 351 -20.13 -3.34 -5.17
C VAL A 351 -20.45 -1.90 -5.56
N THR A 352 -19.45 -0.98 -5.59
CA THR A 352 -19.74 0.45 -5.60
C THR A 352 -20.04 1.02 -6.99
N GLY A 353 -19.59 0.39 -8.08
CA GLY A 353 -19.55 1.01 -9.39
C GLY A 353 -18.56 2.18 -9.45
N HIS A 354 -18.57 2.94 -10.55
CA HIS A 354 -17.64 4.05 -10.77
C HIS A 354 -18.20 5.39 -10.34
N VAL A 355 -19.52 5.60 -10.48
CA VAL A 355 -20.27 6.79 -10.06
C VAL A 355 -21.60 6.33 -9.46
N GLN A 356 -22.06 7.03 -8.43
CA GLN A 356 -23.41 6.81 -7.87
C GLN A 356 -24.16 8.12 -7.82
N ILE A 357 -25.46 8.04 -8.05
CA ILE A 357 -26.40 9.13 -7.76
C ILE A 357 -27.14 8.77 -6.49
N GLU A 358 -27.20 9.66 -5.54
CA GLU A 358 -27.84 9.45 -4.25
C GLU A 358 -28.41 10.78 -3.69
N VAL A 359 -29.20 10.70 -2.64
CA VAL A 359 -29.64 11.86 -1.86
C VAL A 359 -28.56 12.23 -0.86
N LYS A 360 -28.29 13.50 -0.66
CA LYS A 360 -27.31 13.99 0.34
C LYS A 360 -27.64 13.47 1.73
N GLY A 361 -26.63 12.98 2.45
CA GLY A 361 -26.79 12.38 3.77
C GLY A 361 -27.26 10.92 3.79
N PHE A 362 -27.54 10.33 2.63
CA PHE A 362 -27.97 8.93 2.56
C PHE A 362 -26.98 7.95 3.22
N ARG A 363 -25.68 8.19 3.04
CA ARG A 363 -24.63 7.32 3.59
C ARG A 363 -24.39 7.46 5.08
N ASP A 364 -24.80 8.58 5.65
CA ASP A 364 -24.56 8.83 7.07
C ASP A 364 -25.45 7.93 7.92
N GLU A 365 -26.68 7.63 7.46
CA GLU A 365 -27.66 6.88 8.23
C GLU A 365 -28.23 5.63 7.47
N TYR A 366 -28.03 5.51 6.16
CA TYR A 366 -28.69 4.52 5.28
C TYR A 366 -30.21 4.46 5.50
N ASP A 367 -30.81 5.66 5.73
CA ASP A 367 -32.25 5.77 6.01
C ASP A 367 -33.09 5.43 4.77
N ALA A 368 -33.99 4.46 4.90
CA ALA A 368 -34.91 4.05 3.85
C ALA A 368 -35.83 5.17 3.32
N LYS A 369 -35.92 6.30 4.03
CA LYS A 369 -36.66 7.49 3.60
C LYS A 369 -35.91 8.31 2.55
N LEU A 370 -34.59 8.22 2.50
CA LEU A 370 -33.75 8.97 1.58
C LEU A 370 -33.66 8.23 0.24
N THR A 371 -34.67 8.39 -0.58
CA THR A 371 -34.78 7.73 -1.89
C THR A 371 -34.78 8.75 -3.03
N LEU A 372 -34.32 8.34 -4.19
CA LEU A 372 -34.30 9.13 -5.41
C LEU A 372 -35.72 9.25 -5.97
N THR A 373 -36.14 10.44 -6.31
CA THR A 373 -37.37 10.70 -7.06
C THR A 373 -37.10 10.67 -8.56
N ARG A 374 -38.08 10.29 -9.39
CA ARG A 374 -37.96 10.23 -10.86
C ARG A 374 -36.85 9.29 -11.32
N THR A 375 -36.72 8.16 -10.64
CA THR A 375 -35.63 7.18 -10.85
C THR A 375 -35.55 6.72 -12.31
N ASP A 376 -36.68 6.45 -12.98
CA ASP A 376 -36.70 6.01 -14.36
C ASP A 376 -36.21 7.07 -15.34
N GLU A 377 -36.60 8.34 -15.15
CA GLU A 377 -36.13 9.48 -15.97
C GLU A 377 -34.62 9.67 -15.79
N LEU A 378 -34.14 9.63 -14.54
CA LEU A 378 -32.71 9.73 -14.23
C LEU A 378 -31.92 8.59 -14.87
N LEU A 379 -32.43 7.36 -14.76
CA LEU A 379 -31.79 6.18 -15.32
C LEU A 379 -31.70 6.25 -16.85
N ALA A 380 -32.79 6.71 -17.51
CA ALA A 380 -32.81 6.92 -18.95
C ALA A 380 -31.81 8.00 -19.39
N HIS A 381 -31.72 9.12 -18.65
CA HIS A 381 -30.78 10.20 -18.92
C HIS A 381 -29.33 9.72 -18.75
N VAL A 382 -29.02 8.97 -17.67
CA VAL A 382 -27.70 8.44 -17.40
C VAL A 382 -27.27 7.45 -18.49
N ARG A 383 -28.15 6.52 -18.87
CA ARG A 383 -27.87 5.53 -19.91
C ARG A 383 -27.65 6.13 -21.29
N ALA A 384 -28.17 7.32 -21.53
CA ALA A 384 -27.97 8.04 -22.81
C ALA A 384 -26.56 8.69 -22.91
N GLN A 385 -25.78 8.78 -21.83
CA GLN A 385 -24.43 9.34 -21.86
C GLN A 385 -23.45 8.40 -22.56
N PRO A 386 -22.62 8.87 -23.50
CA PRO A 386 -21.76 7.99 -24.31
C PRO A 386 -20.66 7.28 -23.51
N GLN A 387 -20.30 7.82 -22.34
CA GLN A 387 -19.26 7.25 -21.47
C GLN A 387 -19.82 6.23 -20.46
N VAL A 388 -21.15 6.08 -20.37
CA VAL A 388 -21.82 5.13 -19.49
C VAL A 388 -21.95 3.78 -20.17
N ALA A 389 -21.32 2.76 -19.59
CA ALA A 389 -21.43 1.39 -20.06
C ALA A 389 -22.75 0.74 -19.60
N ALA A 390 -23.10 0.95 -18.33
CA ALA A 390 -24.34 0.43 -17.72
C ALA A 390 -24.74 1.24 -16.49
N ALA A 391 -26.02 1.18 -16.12
CA ALA A 391 -26.52 1.79 -14.89
C ALA A 391 -27.71 0.98 -14.34
N THR A 392 -27.79 0.84 -13.00
CA THR A 392 -28.80 0.07 -12.29
C THR A 392 -29.30 0.81 -11.05
N PRO A 393 -30.61 0.74 -10.75
CA PRO A 393 -31.15 1.25 -9.50
C PRO A 393 -30.93 0.26 -8.36
N ARG A 394 -30.67 0.77 -7.16
CA ARG A 394 -30.53 -0.05 -5.93
C ARG A 394 -31.30 0.55 -4.76
N LEU A 395 -31.78 -0.33 -3.89
CA LEU A 395 -32.10 -0.01 -2.51
C LEU A 395 -30.99 -0.55 -1.60
N GLN A 396 -30.58 0.23 -0.62
CA GLN A 396 -29.54 -0.15 0.33
C GLN A 396 -30.05 0.15 1.73
N ALA A 397 -29.92 -0.80 2.64
CA ALA A 397 -30.30 -0.61 4.03
C ALA A 397 -29.45 -1.47 4.94
N LEU A 398 -29.11 -0.95 6.11
CA LEU A 398 -28.51 -1.75 7.16
C LEU A 398 -29.64 -2.59 7.82
N THR A 399 -29.49 -3.91 7.80
CA THR A 399 -30.48 -4.88 8.28
C THR A 399 -29.87 -5.83 9.28
N MET A 400 -30.73 -6.45 10.09
CA MET A 400 -30.33 -7.59 10.91
C MET A 400 -30.78 -8.88 10.22
N ALA A 401 -29.82 -9.75 9.93
CA ALA A 401 -30.10 -11.08 9.40
C ALA A 401 -30.11 -12.09 10.56
N ALA A 402 -31.22 -12.78 10.72
CA ALA A 402 -31.40 -13.75 11.80
C ALA A 402 -31.62 -15.15 11.26
N SER A 403 -30.94 -16.13 11.85
CA SER A 403 -31.21 -17.55 11.78
C SER A 403 -31.87 -18.03 13.08
N PRO A 404 -32.26 -19.29 13.22
CA PRO A 404 -32.80 -19.81 14.48
C PRO A 404 -31.84 -19.70 15.67
N THR A 405 -30.51 -19.58 15.42
CA THR A 405 -29.47 -19.65 16.47
C THR A 405 -28.63 -18.40 16.56
N GLN A 406 -28.53 -17.59 15.51
CA GLN A 406 -27.59 -16.45 15.41
C GLN A 406 -28.25 -15.26 14.72
N THR A 407 -27.74 -14.06 15.04
CA THR A 407 -28.16 -12.80 14.40
C THR A 407 -26.92 -11.98 14.08
N GLU A 408 -26.81 -11.50 12.83
CA GLU A 408 -25.68 -10.70 12.35
C GLU A 408 -26.20 -9.45 11.62
N PRO A 409 -25.53 -8.29 11.81
CA PRO A 409 -25.81 -7.10 11.01
C PRO A 409 -25.30 -7.30 9.58
N VAL A 410 -26.10 -6.88 8.60
CA VAL A 410 -25.77 -7.03 7.17
C VAL A 410 -26.26 -5.83 6.37
N MET A 411 -25.44 -5.36 5.44
CA MET A 411 -25.84 -4.39 4.42
C MET A 411 -26.64 -5.13 3.33
N LEU A 412 -27.91 -4.85 3.25
CA LEU A 412 -28.79 -5.42 2.23
C LEU A 412 -28.78 -4.56 0.96
N TYR A 413 -28.51 -5.20 -0.16
CA TYR A 413 -28.68 -4.60 -1.48
C TYR A 413 -29.89 -5.21 -2.16
N GLY A 414 -30.93 -4.40 -2.37
CA GLY A 414 -32.05 -4.70 -3.25
C GLY A 414 -31.69 -4.30 -4.66
N VAL A 415 -31.57 -5.26 -5.56
CA VAL A 415 -31.05 -5.08 -6.92
C VAL A 415 -32.01 -5.57 -7.97
N ASP A 416 -31.97 -5.01 -9.17
CA ASP A 416 -32.56 -5.63 -10.34
C ASP A 416 -31.56 -6.64 -10.94
N PRO A 417 -31.83 -7.95 -10.89
CA PRO A 417 -30.85 -8.98 -11.24
C PRO A 417 -30.31 -8.91 -12.67
N GLU A 418 -31.06 -8.35 -13.62
CA GLU A 418 -30.62 -8.25 -15.02
C GLU A 418 -29.67 -7.06 -15.23
N SER A 419 -30.08 -5.86 -14.81
CA SER A 419 -29.24 -4.66 -14.97
C SER A 419 -28.03 -4.69 -14.06
N GLU A 420 -28.13 -5.27 -12.88
CA GLU A 420 -27.03 -5.41 -11.93
C GLU A 420 -25.84 -6.19 -12.49
N ARG A 421 -26.09 -7.27 -13.26
CA ARG A 421 -25.04 -8.06 -13.92
C ARG A 421 -24.20 -7.26 -14.90
N SER A 422 -24.76 -6.20 -15.46
CA SER A 422 -24.02 -5.33 -16.39
C SER A 422 -23.18 -4.27 -15.67
N VAL A 423 -23.50 -3.97 -14.41
CA VAL A 423 -22.83 -2.94 -13.60
C VAL A 423 -21.79 -3.54 -12.68
N THR A 424 -22.10 -4.65 -11.99
CA THR A 424 -21.17 -5.32 -11.07
C THR A 424 -20.93 -6.79 -11.42
N ARG A 425 -19.82 -7.32 -10.90
CA ARG A 425 -19.35 -8.68 -11.17
C ARG A 425 -19.59 -9.64 -10.01
N LEU A 426 -20.37 -9.24 -8.99
CA LEU A 426 -20.64 -10.12 -7.84
C LEU A 426 -21.34 -11.42 -8.22
N HIS A 427 -22.15 -11.40 -9.29
CA HIS A 427 -22.79 -12.59 -9.84
C HIS A 427 -21.80 -13.66 -10.37
N GLU A 428 -20.58 -13.27 -10.75
CA GLU A 428 -19.50 -14.18 -11.18
C GLU A 428 -18.83 -14.88 -9.99
N LYS A 429 -19.03 -14.37 -8.77
CA LYS A 429 -18.42 -14.86 -7.53
C LYS A 429 -19.30 -15.85 -6.76
N ILE A 430 -20.38 -16.34 -7.37
CA ILE A 430 -21.23 -17.38 -6.76
C ILE A 430 -20.43 -18.67 -6.67
N SER A 431 -20.17 -19.13 -5.46
CA SER A 431 -19.43 -20.37 -5.16
C SER A 431 -20.36 -21.57 -4.97
N GLU A 432 -21.60 -21.34 -4.49
CA GLU A 432 -22.62 -22.35 -4.30
C GLU A 432 -23.99 -21.84 -4.73
N GLY A 433 -24.78 -22.69 -5.39
CA GLY A 433 -26.12 -22.34 -5.83
C GLY A 433 -26.17 -21.51 -7.11
N ARG A 434 -27.01 -20.47 -7.12
CA ARG A 434 -27.20 -19.58 -8.27
C ARG A 434 -27.42 -18.13 -7.85
N TYR A 435 -27.28 -17.21 -8.80
CA TYR A 435 -27.64 -15.80 -8.61
C TYR A 435 -29.17 -15.63 -8.59
N LEU A 436 -29.62 -14.44 -8.15
CA LEU A 436 -31.05 -14.07 -8.06
C LEU A 436 -31.77 -14.25 -9.40
N SER A 437 -33.03 -14.70 -9.31
CA SER A 437 -33.92 -14.80 -10.47
C SER A 437 -34.76 -13.53 -10.64
N PRO A 438 -34.90 -13.02 -11.87
CA PRO A 438 -35.80 -11.90 -12.14
C PRO A 438 -37.21 -12.15 -11.61
N GLY A 439 -37.83 -11.16 -10.96
CA GLY A 439 -39.22 -11.23 -10.50
C GLY A 439 -39.48 -12.06 -9.23
N ASN A 440 -38.51 -12.76 -8.67
CA ASN A 440 -38.69 -13.51 -7.44
C ASN A 440 -38.40 -12.64 -6.21
N THR A 441 -39.37 -12.51 -5.30
CA THR A 441 -39.26 -11.66 -4.09
C THR A 441 -38.91 -12.44 -2.83
N ARG A 442 -38.63 -13.74 -2.91
CA ARG A 442 -38.34 -14.59 -1.75
C ARG A 442 -36.94 -15.21 -1.76
N GLU A 443 -36.05 -14.67 -2.59
CA GLU A 443 -34.68 -15.14 -2.76
C GLU A 443 -33.68 -14.16 -2.15
N ILE A 444 -32.63 -14.74 -1.59
CA ILE A 444 -31.47 -13.98 -1.11
C ILE A 444 -30.16 -14.70 -1.47
N VAL A 445 -29.15 -13.91 -1.79
CA VAL A 445 -27.77 -14.36 -1.98
C VAL A 445 -26.94 -13.76 -0.87
N VAL A 446 -26.15 -14.58 -0.20
CA VAL A 446 -25.36 -14.18 0.99
C VAL A 446 -23.89 -14.51 0.79
N GLY A 447 -23.02 -13.80 1.46
CA GLY A 447 -21.60 -14.13 1.45
C GLY A 447 -21.28 -15.37 2.29
N ARG A 448 -20.22 -16.08 1.97
CA ARG A 448 -19.81 -17.33 2.65
C ARG A 448 -19.61 -17.12 4.15
N LYS A 449 -18.93 -16.06 4.55
CA LYS A 449 -18.68 -15.76 5.98
C LYS A 449 -19.97 -15.44 6.74
N LEU A 450 -20.91 -14.77 6.10
CA LEU A 450 -22.22 -14.53 6.70
C LEU A 450 -22.99 -15.85 6.90
N ALA A 451 -22.97 -16.74 5.90
CA ALA A 451 -23.61 -18.06 6.01
C ALA A 451 -22.98 -18.91 7.14
N GLU A 452 -21.65 -18.91 7.26
CA GLU A 452 -20.94 -19.59 8.33
C GLU A 452 -21.33 -19.05 9.71
N ARG A 453 -21.37 -17.71 9.88
CA ARG A 453 -21.73 -17.07 11.14
C ARG A 453 -23.17 -17.28 11.56
N LEU A 454 -24.08 -17.22 10.60
CA LEU A 454 -25.49 -17.51 10.85
C LEU A 454 -25.76 -19.01 11.00
N ALA A 455 -24.75 -19.87 10.80
CA ALA A 455 -24.85 -21.33 10.79
C ALA A 455 -25.97 -21.84 9.84
N VAL A 456 -26.03 -21.27 8.64
CA VAL A 456 -27.06 -21.58 7.60
C VAL A 456 -26.43 -22.12 6.33
N ARG A 457 -27.22 -22.89 5.57
CA ARG A 457 -26.81 -23.52 4.31
C ARG A 457 -27.68 -23.09 3.14
N LEU A 458 -27.22 -23.41 1.93
CA LEU A 458 -28.00 -23.22 0.71
C LEU A 458 -29.37 -23.86 0.82
N GLY A 459 -30.44 -23.14 0.43
CA GLY A 459 -31.84 -23.59 0.49
C GLY A 459 -32.54 -23.28 1.82
N GLU A 460 -31.83 -22.95 2.88
CA GLU A 460 -32.46 -22.57 4.16
C GLU A 460 -33.00 -21.13 4.12
N LYS A 461 -33.80 -20.78 5.12
CA LYS A 461 -34.40 -19.45 5.24
C LYS A 461 -33.70 -18.63 6.33
N ILE A 462 -33.51 -17.35 6.05
CA ILE A 462 -33.12 -16.35 7.04
C ILE A 462 -34.21 -15.27 7.11
N VAL A 463 -34.33 -14.65 8.25
CA VAL A 463 -35.24 -13.53 8.49
C VAL A 463 -34.41 -12.23 8.50
N LEU A 464 -34.77 -11.32 7.60
CA LEU A 464 -34.21 -9.94 7.63
C LEU A 464 -35.15 -9.02 8.41
N MET A 465 -34.58 -8.14 9.18
CA MET A 465 -35.30 -7.10 9.93
C MET A 465 -34.63 -5.76 9.70
N ALA A 466 -35.40 -4.74 9.34
CA ALA A 466 -34.90 -3.40 9.10
C ALA A 466 -35.92 -2.32 9.50
N PRO A 467 -35.46 -1.13 9.89
CA PRO A 467 -36.35 0.04 9.98
C PRO A 467 -36.92 0.35 8.60
N ALA A 468 -38.24 0.41 8.50
CA ALA A 468 -38.93 0.74 7.27
C ALA A 468 -39.17 2.25 7.12
N ALA A 469 -39.47 2.71 5.93
CA ALA A 469 -39.67 4.14 5.63
C ALA A 469 -40.88 4.74 6.35
N ASP A 470 -41.86 3.92 6.74
CA ASP A 470 -43.02 4.30 7.54
C ASP A 470 -42.74 4.38 9.04
N GLY A 471 -41.55 4.06 9.47
CA GLY A 471 -41.11 4.03 10.87
C GLY A 471 -41.45 2.71 11.60
N ALA A 472 -42.04 1.73 10.93
CA ALA A 472 -42.25 0.40 11.48
C ALA A 472 -40.99 -0.47 11.37
N LEU A 473 -40.97 -1.62 12.04
CA LEU A 473 -39.94 -2.63 11.84
C LEU A 473 -40.40 -3.60 10.76
N GLY A 474 -39.84 -3.48 9.56
CA GLY A 474 -40.05 -4.42 8.48
C GLY A 474 -39.38 -5.76 8.75
N SER A 475 -40.02 -6.85 8.39
CA SER A 475 -39.42 -8.18 8.44
C SER A 475 -39.80 -9.04 7.22
N ALA A 476 -38.84 -9.80 6.72
CA ALA A 476 -39.03 -10.69 5.58
C ALA A 476 -38.25 -12.00 5.75
N ALA A 477 -38.90 -13.13 5.47
CA ALA A 477 -38.24 -14.43 5.46
C ALA A 477 -37.85 -14.80 4.02
N LEU A 478 -36.55 -14.85 3.76
CA LEU A 478 -36.00 -15.10 2.43
C LEU A 478 -35.23 -16.42 2.39
N ARG A 479 -35.27 -17.12 1.24
CA ARG A 479 -34.55 -18.37 1.02
C ARG A 479 -33.18 -18.10 0.40
N ILE A 480 -32.13 -18.69 0.95
CA ILE A 480 -30.77 -18.62 0.39
C ILE A 480 -30.74 -19.45 -0.90
N VAL A 481 -30.54 -18.80 -2.04
CA VAL A 481 -30.43 -19.41 -3.36
C VAL A 481 -29.02 -19.45 -3.91
N GLY A 482 -28.13 -18.68 -3.33
CA GLY A 482 -26.72 -18.67 -3.67
C GLY A 482 -25.86 -18.15 -2.52
N ILE A 483 -24.60 -18.62 -2.51
CA ILE A 483 -23.56 -18.17 -1.61
C ILE A 483 -22.43 -17.68 -2.49
N PHE A 484 -22.03 -16.41 -2.32
CA PHE A 484 -20.88 -15.86 -3.00
C PHE A 484 -19.64 -15.90 -2.10
N GLU A 485 -18.47 -15.94 -2.74
CA GLU A 485 -17.17 -15.89 -2.09
C GLU A 485 -16.26 -14.96 -2.89
N THR A 486 -15.91 -13.87 -2.23
CA THR A 486 -15.03 -12.88 -2.81
C THR A 486 -13.71 -12.92 -2.14
N ASP A 487 -12.60 -12.80 -2.44
CA ASP A 487 -11.36 -12.80 -1.63
C ASP A 487 -11.35 -11.74 -0.49
N ASN A 488 -12.49 -11.14 -0.18
CA ASN A 488 -12.68 -10.09 0.82
C ASN A 488 -13.65 -10.52 1.93
N GLU A 489 -13.10 -10.78 3.12
CA GLU A 489 -13.88 -11.25 4.26
C GLU A 489 -14.93 -10.24 4.75
N LEU A 490 -14.68 -8.93 4.61
CA LEU A 490 -15.64 -7.89 5.00
C LEU A 490 -16.89 -7.91 4.11
N LEU A 491 -16.71 -8.11 2.79
CA LEU A 491 -17.84 -8.26 1.87
C LEU A 491 -18.58 -9.57 2.11
N ASP A 492 -17.85 -10.68 2.27
CA ASP A 492 -18.42 -12.00 2.48
C ASP A 492 -19.18 -12.12 3.80
N ARG A 493 -18.84 -11.30 4.78
CA ARG A 493 -19.51 -11.22 6.08
C ARG A 493 -20.65 -10.19 6.11
N GLY A 494 -20.44 -9.03 5.45
CA GLY A 494 -21.24 -7.84 5.68
C GLY A 494 -22.30 -7.56 4.61
N VAL A 495 -22.39 -8.35 3.51
CA VAL A 495 -23.24 -8.03 2.37
C VAL A 495 -24.20 -9.19 2.07
N ALA A 496 -25.45 -8.82 1.74
CA ALA A 496 -26.44 -9.72 1.18
C ALA A 496 -27.22 -9.05 0.04
N LEU A 497 -27.62 -9.81 -0.98
CA LEU A 497 -28.37 -9.32 -2.11
C LEU A 497 -29.75 -9.97 -2.17
N THR A 498 -30.77 -9.15 -2.44
CA THR A 498 -32.12 -9.62 -2.76
C THR A 498 -32.65 -8.87 -3.98
N SER A 499 -33.81 -9.26 -4.48
CA SER A 499 -34.43 -8.48 -5.56
C SER A 499 -34.90 -7.12 -5.08
N LEU A 500 -34.87 -6.14 -5.99
CA LEU A 500 -35.33 -4.77 -5.70
C LEU A 500 -36.79 -4.77 -5.19
N ALA A 501 -37.61 -5.66 -5.70
CA ALA A 501 -38.98 -5.81 -5.25
C ALA A 501 -39.10 -6.35 -3.83
N ALA A 502 -38.28 -7.32 -3.45
CA ALA A 502 -38.23 -7.83 -2.06
C ALA A 502 -37.73 -6.77 -1.08
N ALA A 503 -36.72 -6.00 -1.45
CA ALA A 503 -36.20 -4.92 -0.63
C ALA A 503 -37.24 -3.80 -0.44
N ARG A 504 -38.01 -3.45 -1.48
CA ARG A 504 -39.12 -2.49 -1.38
C ARG A 504 -40.20 -2.95 -0.41
N GLU A 505 -40.56 -4.24 -0.48
CA GLU A 505 -41.54 -4.82 0.43
C GLU A 505 -41.05 -4.78 1.88
N LEU A 506 -39.79 -5.17 2.13
CA LEU A 506 -39.16 -5.15 3.46
C LEU A 506 -39.11 -3.73 4.04
N LEU A 507 -38.72 -2.74 3.22
CA LEU A 507 -38.50 -1.36 3.65
C LEU A 507 -39.75 -0.50 3.52
N SER A 508 -40.90 -1.04 3.14
CA SER A 508 -42.16 -0.34 2.90
C SER A 508 -41.99 0.89 1.97
N VAL A 509 -41.15 0.77 0.94
CA VAL A 509 -40.92 1.82 -0.06
C VAL A 509 -41.98 1.75 -1.13
N PRO A 510 -42.82 2.79 -1.32
CA PRO A 510 -43.88 2.77 -2.31
C PRO A 510 -43.37 2.66 -3.75
N ARG A 511 -44.19 2.13 -4.63
CA ARG A 511 -43.92 2.14 -6.07
C ARG A 511 -44.41 3.47 -6.66
N GLU A 512 -43.58 4.15 -7.40
CA GLU A 512 -43.96 5.35 -8.14
C GLU A 512 -44.91 4.92 -9.28
N THR A 513 -46.23 5.01 -9.05
CA THR A 513 -47.23 4.77 -10.14
C THR A 513 -47.39 6.09 -10.90
N ALA A 514 -47.12 6.05 -12.19
CA ALA A 514 -47.22 7.17 -13.14
C ALA A 514 -48.64 7.78 -13.26
N THR A 515 -49.63 7.24 -12.50
CA THR A 515 -51.01 7.69 -12.54
C THR A 515 -51.62 7.67 -11.13
N ALA A 516 -51.36 8.67 -10.32
CA ALA A 516 -52.23 8.99 -9.19
C ALA A 516 -52.62 10.45 -9.26
N PRO A 517 -53.91 10.81 -9.51
CA PRO A 517 -54.34 12.17 -9.36
C PRO A 517 -54.33 12.55 -7.88
N SER A 518 -53.66 13.66 -7.59
CA SER A 518 -53.55 14.33 -6.30
C SER A 518 -54.93 14.59 -5.67
N LEU A 519 -55.37 13.71 -4.80
CA LEU A 519 -56.53 13.93 -3.92
C LEU A 519 -56.25 13.30 -2.54
N ALA A 520 -55.40 13.97 -1.76
CA ALA A 520 -55.46 13.97 -0.28
C ALA A 520 -54.51 15.04 0.24
N ARG A 521 -55.06 16.18 0.69
CA ARG A 521 -54.29 17.19 1.43
C ARG A 521 -54.10 16.76 2.87
N GLY A 522 -52.98 16.05 3.12
CA GLY A 522 -52.31 15.96 4.40
C GLY A 522 -50.96 16.68 4.28
N PRO A 523 -50.18 16.93 5.37
CA PRO A 523 -48.85 17.51 5.23
C PRO A 523 -48.05 16.64 4.24
N ARG A 524 -47.54 17.27 3.18
CA ARG A 524 -46.81 16.62 2.08
C ARG A 524 -45.59 15.92 2.68
N LEU A 525 -45.68 14.60 2.84
CA LEU A 525 -44.53 13.75 2.77
C LEU A 525 -44.07 13.78 1.30
N ASP A 526 -42.83 14.20 1.05
CA ASP A 526 -42.27 14.20 -0.28
C ASP A 526 -42.42 12.80 -0.87
N PRO A 527 -42.69 12.65 -2.18
CA PRO A 527 -42.86 11.35 -2.79
C PRO A 527 -41.59 10.49 -2.59
N ILE A 528 -41.73 9.40 -1.85
CA ILE A 528 -40.66 8.44 -1.61
C ILE A 528 -40.36 7.77 -2.96
N GLY A 529 -39.13 7.91 -3.43
CA GLY A 529 -38.68 7.40 -4.71
C GLY A 529 -38.49 5.86 -4.72
N GLU A 530 -38.23 5.30 -5.87
CA GLU A 530 -38.20 3.83 -6.05
C GLU A 530 -36.84 3.19 -5.74
N ALA A 531 -35.76 3.99 -5.66
CA ALA A 531 -34.39 3.53 -5.38
C ALA A 531 -33.69 4.48 -4.43
N ALA A 532 -32.78 3.99 -3.63
CA ALA A 532 -31.91 4.82 -2.79
C ALA A 532 -30.75 5.39 -3.61
N THR A 533 -30.21 4.59 -4.53
CA THR A 533 -29.08 4.97 -5.36
C THR A 533 -29.23 4.46 -6.80
N ILE A 534 -28.60 5.17 -7.75
CA ILE A 534 -28.33 4.64 -9.11
C ILE A 534 -26.84 4.42 -9.20
N VAL A 535 -26.43 3.18 -9.45
CA VAL A 535 -25.04 2.78 -9.61
C VAL A 535 -24.68 2.73 -11.07
N ILE A 536 -23.56 3.35 -11.43
CA ILE A 536 -23.15 3.59 -12.81
C ILE A 536 -21.78 2.96 -13.05
N ARG A 537 -21.67 2.17 -14.10
CA ARG A 537 -20.41 1.68 -14.67
C ARG A 537 -20.04 2.51 -15.90
N LEU A 538 -18.83 3.01 -15.96
CA LEU A 538 -18.30 3.76 -17.10
C LEU A 538 -17.45 2.83 -17.98
N THR A 539 -17.30 3.21 -19.24
CA THR A 539 -16.35 2.57 -20.16
C THR A 539 -14.89 2.82 -19.75
N ASP A 540 -14.65 3.99 -19.15
CA ASP A 540 -13.34 4.38 -18.58
C ASP A 540 -13.55 5.00 -17.21
N ILE A 541 -12.98 4.39 -16.17
CA ILE A 541 -13.09 4.86 -14.78
C ILE A 541 -12.40 6.20 -14.55
N GLU A 542 -11.38 6.55 -15.36
CA GLU A 542 -10.69 7.83 -15.24
C GLU A 542 -11.60 9.02 -15.63
N ALA A 543 -12.67 8.76 -16.39
CA ALA A 543 -13.67 9.76 -16.72
C ALA A 543 -14.69 10.04 -15.61
N ALA A 544 -14.60 9.34 -14.45
CA ALA A 544 -15.62 9.40 -13.39
C ALA A 544 -15.91 10.81 -12.89
N GLU A 545 -14.90 11.66 -12.72
CA GLU A 545 -15.06 13.05 -12.26
C GLU A 545 -15.81 13.92 -13.29
N ALA A 546 -15.43 13.78 -14.57
CA ALA A 546 -16.07 14.55 -15.63
C ALA A 546 -17.53 14.13 -15.83
N VAL A 547 -17.80 12.82 -15.78
CA VAL A 547 -19.14 12.28 -15.91
C VAL A 547 -20.01 12.63 -14.70
N ALA A 548 -19.46 12.52 -13.47
CA ALA A 548 -20.19 12.93 -12.26
C ALA A 548 -20.56 14.41 -12.29
N THR A 549 -19.66 15.27 -12.75
CA THR A 549 -19.92 16.72 -12.91
C THR A 549 -21.02 16.97 -13.94
N THR A 550 -21.00 16.25 -15.06
CA THR A 550 -22.01 16.35 -16.12
C THR A 550 -23.38 15.92 -15.61
N ILE A 551 -23.44 14.78 -14.91
CA ILE A 551 -24.66 14.25 -14.31
C ILE A 551 -25.17 15.22 -13.24
N ALA A 552 -24.29 15.70 -12.33
CA ALA A 552 -24.67 16.65 -11.28
C ALA A 552 -25.30 17.94 -11.84
N ALA A 553 -24.79 18.45 -12.96
CA ALA A 553 -25.38 19.62 -13.64
C ALA A 553 -26.76 19.35 -14.24
N ALA A 554 -27.09 18.11 -14.54
CA ALA A 554 -28.39 17.70 -15.08
C ALA A 554 -29.41 17.33 -13.99
N LEU A 555 -28.99 17.19 -12.72
CA LEU A 555 -29.89 16.91 -11.60
C LEU A 555 -30.80 18.11 -11.33
N THR A 556 -32.09 17.90 -11.36
CA THR A 556 -33.12 18.95 -11.17
C THR A 556 -33.57 19.08 -9.72
N VAL A 557 -33.27 18.08 -8.88
CA VAL A 557 -33.66 18.05 -7.46
C VAL A 557 -32.47 18.49 -6.61
N PRO A 558 -32.59 19.54 -5.76
CA PRO A 558 -31.45 20.13 -5.06
C PRO A 558 -30.69 19.22 -4.11
N ASP A 559 -31.35 18.19 -3.56
CA ASP A 559 -30.75 17.27 -2.57
C ASP A 559 -30.13 16.04 -3.20
N GLN A 560 -30.22 15.88 -4.52
CA GLN A 560 -29.54 14.80 -5.22
C GLN A 560 -28.11 15.19 -5.58
N GLN A 561 -27.21 14.22 -5.51
CA GLN A 561 -25.80 14.39 -5.85
C GLN A 561 -25.27 13.20 -6.65
N ALA A 562 -24.30 13.49 -7.51
CA ALA A 562 -23.49 12.46 -8.17
C ALA A 562 -22.14 12.38 -7.49
N VAL A 563 -21.76 11.21 -7.02
CA VAL A 563 -20.51 10.96 -6.28
C VAL A 563 -19.67 9.92 -7.00
N THR A 564 -18.36 10.11 -7.02
CA THR A 564 -17.42 9.19 -7.67
C THR A 564 -16.94 8.13 -6.70
N TRP A 565 -16.33 7.07 -7.24
CA TRP A 565 -15.69 6.01 -6.44
C TRP A 565 -14.67 6.57 -5.43
N LYS A 566 -14.02 7.70 -5.73
CA LYS A 566 -13.08 8.34 -4.81
C LYS A 566 -13.74 8.87 -3.53
N THR A 567 -14.97 9.35 -3.66
CA THR A 567 -15.78 9.76 -2.51
C THR A 567 -16.42 8.56 -1.83
N LEU A 568 -16.69 7.49 -2.60
CA LEU A 568 -17.27 6.23 -2.11
C LEU A 568 -16.29 5.42 -1.28
N LEU A 569 -15.01 5.45 -1.64
CA LEU A 569 -13.93 4.65 -1.09
C LEU A 569 -12.73 5.56 -0.71
N PRO A 570 -12.92 6.51 0.20
CA PRO A 570 -11.88 7.47 0.57
C PRO A 570 -10.66 6.77 1.19
N GLU A 571 -10.86 5.63 1.84
CA GLU A 571 -9.78 4.82 2.41
C GLU A 571 -8.85 4.30 1.31
N VAL A 572 -9.42 3.81 0.21
CA VAL A 572 -8.67 3.32 -0.96
C VAL A 572 -7.85 4.48 -1.55
N VAL A 573 -8.44 5.67 -1.69
CA VAL A 573 -7.75 6.85 -2.22
C VAL A 573 -6.57 7.26 -1.34
N GLN A 574 -6.76 7.29 -0.02
CA GLN A 574 -5.69 7.68 0.91
C GLN A 574 -4.58 6.61 1.00
N MET A 575 -4.94 5.32 0.93
CA MET A 575 -3.96 4.23 0.84
C MET A 575 -3.05 4.40 -0.38
N LEU A 576 -3.61 4.86 -1.51
CA LEU A 576 -2.85 5.18 -2.71
C LEU A 576 -1.85 6.30 -2.52
N GLU A 577 -2.29 7.38 -1.91
CA GLU A 577 -1.45 8.53 -1.63
C GLU A 577 -0.27 8.10 -0.75
N LEU A 578 -0.52 7.28 0.27
CA LEU A 578 0.50 6.71 1.15
C LEU A 578 1.50 5.84 0.37
N ILE A 579 1.03 4.99 -0.54
CA ILE A 579 1.89 4.17 -1.39
C ILE A 579 2.75 5.07 -2.30
N ARG A 580 2.19 6.13 -2.88
CA ARG A 580 2.96 7.09 -3.71
C ARG A 580 4.07 7.77 -2.92
N VAL A 581 3.78 8.20 -1.69
CA VAL A 581 4.80 8.80 -0.80
C VAL A 581 5.90 7.80 -0.49
N ASN A 582 5.55 6.56 -0.16
CA ASN A 582 6.52 5.49 0.10
C ASN A 582 7.42 5.23 -1.12
N LEU A 583 6.84 5.10 -2.32
CA LEU A 583 7.60 4.96 -3.56
C LEU A 583 8.51 6.15 -3.84
N ALA A 584 8.09 7.38 -3.54
CA ALA A 584 8.92 8.56 -3.68
C ALA A 584 10.14 8.52 -2.76
N VAL A 585 9.97 8.07 -1.51
CA VAL A 585 11.09 7.88 -0.56
C VAL A 585 12.08 6.84 -1.09
N ILE A 586 11.60 5.69 -1.55
CA ILE A 586 12.43 4.64 -2.15
C ILE A 586 13.20 5.19 -3.36
N LEU A 587 12.52 5.94 -4.22
CA LEU A 587 13.13 6.57 -5.40
C LEU A 587 14.27 7.51 -5.01
N ILE A 588 14.08 8.35 -3.98
CA ILE A 588 15.12 9.24 -3.46
C ILE A 588 16.33 8.44 -2.97
N VAL A 589 16.11 7.37 -2.20
CA VAL A 589 17.20 6.51 -1.70
C VAL A 589 17.99 5.91 -2.86
N VAL A 590 17.30 5.32 -3.84
CA VAL A 590 17.93 4.75 -5.05
C VAL A 590 18.73 5.83 -5.79
N PHE A 591 18.18 7.03 -5.94
CA PHE A 591 18.87 8.14 -6.62
C PHE A 591 20.14 8.57 -5.90
N VAL A 592 20.11 8.68 -4.58
CA VAL A 592 21.29 9.02 -3.78
C VAL A 592 22.38 7.96 -3.96
N VAL A 593 22.04 6.69 -3.87
CA VAL A 593 23.00 5.59 -4.04
C VAL A 593 23.60 5.58 -5.46
N VAL A 594 22.76 5.74 -6.48
CA VAL A 594 23.20 5.82 -7.87
C VAL A 594 24.08 7.06 -8.10
N ALA A 595 23.69 8.23 -7.56
CA ALA A 595 24.46 9.46 -7.70
C ALA A 595 25.88 9.30 -7.10
N LEU A 596 25.99 8.72 -5.92
CA LEU A 596 27.27 8.43 -5.29
C LEU A 596 28.12 7.48 -6.12
N GLY A 597 27.52 6.41 -6.67
CA GLY A 597 28.18 5.45 -7.56
C GLY A 597 28.70 6.11 -8.83
N VAL A 598 27.88 6.94 -9.49
CA VAL A 598 28.25 7.68 -10.70
C VAL A 598 29.36 8.70 -10.39
N THR A 599 29.21 9.48 -9.30
CA THR A 599 30.23 10.47 -8.89
C THR A 599 31.59 9.80 -8.67
N ASN A 600 31.60 8.70 -7.94
CA ASN A 600 32.82 7.94 -7.65
C ASN A 600 33.48 7.44 -8.97
N THR A 601 32.70 6.82 -9.83
CA THR A 601 33.20 6.30 -11.12
C THR A 601 33.75 7.39 -12.03
N GLN A 602 33.05 8.52 -12.11
CA GLN A 602 33.47 9.65 -12.94
C GLN A 602 34.71 10.37 -12.35
N LEU A 603 34.77 10.48 -11.02
CA LEU A 603 35.94 11.06 -10.36
C LEU A 603 37.21 10.28 -10.68
N ILE A 604 37.13 8.96 -10.59
CA ILE A 604 38.23 8.08 -10.91
C ILE A 604 38.59 8.17 -12.41
N ALA A 605 37.59 8.23 -13.30
CA ALA A 605 37.80 8.43 -14.72
C ALA A 605 38.62 9.69 -15.03
N VAL A 606 38.34 10.76 -14.31
CA VAL A 606 39.07 12.03 -14.41
C VAL A 606 40.50 11.87 -13.87
N LEU A 607 40.68 11.20 -12.74
CA LEU A 607 42.00 10.99 -12.12
C LEU A 607 42.91 10.14 -13.01
N GLU A 608 42.41 9.05 -13.63
CA GLU A 608 43.15 8.23 -14.59
C GLU A 608 43.61 9.01 -15.83
N ARG A 609 42.84 10.02 -16.23
CA ARG A 609 43.07 10.82 -17.43
C ARG A 609 43.68 12.20 -17.12
N THR A 610 44.16 12.38 -15.88
CA THR A 610 44.75 13.66 -15.41
C THR A 610 45.84 14.16 -16.37
N ARG A 611 46.74 13.29 -16.85
CA ARG A 611 47.77 13.64 -17.81
C ARG A 611 47.24 14.04 -19.18
N GLU A 612 46.19 13.35 -19.67
CA GLU A 612 45.54 13.69 -20.94
C GLU A 612 44.87 15.08 -20.84
N PHE A 613 44.17 15.37 -19.76
CA PHE A 613 43.53 16.68 -19.54
C PHE A 613 44.57 17.78 -19.27
N GLY A 614 45.63 17.46 -18.53
CA GLY A 614 46.73 18.39 -18.33
C GLY A 614 47.41 18.79 -19.64
N LEU A 615 47.65 17.82 -20.56
CA LEU A 615 48.18 18.09 -21.91
C LEU A 615 47.24 18.95 -22.73
N GLN A 616 45.94 18.66 -22.70
CA GLN A 616 44.93 19.47 -23.41
C GLN A 616 44.89 20.90 -22.91
N LEU A 617 44.96 21.12 -21.57
CA LEU A 617 45.03 22.44 -20.99
C LEU A 617 46.34 23.18 -21.37
N ALA A 618 47.48 22.48 -21.36
CA ALA A 618 48.77 23.03 -21.78
C ALA A 618 48.79 23.44 -23.25
N LEU A 619 48.01 22.72 -24.11
CA LEU A 619 47.82 23.06 -25.53
C LEU A 619 46.77 24.16 -25.76
N GLY A 620 46.24 24.80 -24.70
CA GLY A 620 45.31 25.91 -24.77
C GLY A 620 43.82 25.52 -24.89
N THR A 621 43.45 24.26 -24.61
CA THR A 621 42.03 23.87 -24.60
C THR A 621 41.30 24.61 -23.49
N ARG A 622 40.16 25.23 -23.81
CA ARG A 622 39.31 25.93 -22.84
C ARG A 622 38.79 24.97 -21.77
N PRO A 623 38.87 25.30 -20.44
CA PRO A 623 38.37 24.43 -19.37
C PRO A 623 36.93 23.95 -19.55
N GLY A 624 36.04 24.81 -20.08
CA GLY A 624 34.64 24.48 -20.38
C GLY A 624 34.49 23.36 -21.42
N LEU A 625 35.47 23.13 -22.30
CA LEU A 625 35.44 22.03 -23.26
C LEU A 625 35.68 20.69 -22.58
N ILE A 626 36.56 20.66 -21.55
CA ILE A 626 36.82 19.47 -20.70
C ILE A 626 35.55 19.11 -19.92
N VAL A 627 34.90 20.13 -19.31
CA VAL A 627 33.62 19.92 -18.61
C VAL A 627 32.58 19.29 -19.54
N ARG A 628 32.41 19.86 -20.74
CA ARG A 628 31.48 19.31 -21.75
C ARG A 628 31.81 17.87 -22.12
N THR A 629 33.08 17.54 -22.28
CA THR A 629 33.51 16.17 -22.62
C THR A 629 33.11 15.16 -21.55
N VAL A 630 33.37 15.50 -20.27
CA VAL A 630 32.99 14.63 -19.13
C VAL A 630 31.49 14.51 -19.01
N LEU A 631 30.74 15.60 -19.15
CA LEU A 631 29.27 15.57 -19.12
C LEU A 631 28.66 14.76 -20.27
N TYR A 632 29.21 14.87 -21.49
CA TYR A 632 28.76 14.02 -22.60
C TYR A 632 29.07 12.54 -22.38
N GLU A 633 30.21 12.21 -21.74
CA GLU A 633 30.53 10.84 -21.33
C GLU A 633 29.51 10.31 -20.35
N SER A 634 29.14 11.10 -19.33
CA SER A 634 28.10 10.76 -18.36
C SER A 634 26.70 10.67 -18.99
N LEU A 635 26.38 11.54 -19.94
CA LEU A 635 25.12 11.50 -20.69
C LEU A 635 25.00 10.19 -21.47
N VAL A 636 26.04 9.79 -22.21
CA VAL A 636 26.03 8.55 -22.99
C VAL A 636 25.93 7.33 -22.07
N LEU A 637 26.69 7.29 -20.97
CA LEU A 637 26.59 6.23 -19.97
C LEU A 637 25.20 6.21 -19.34
N GLY A 638 24.65 7.38 -18.99
CA GLY A 638 23.31 7.51 -18.43
C GLY A 638 22.25 6.95 -19.40
N VAL A 639 22.25 7.38 -20.65
CA VAL A 639 21.27 6.90 -21.65
C VAL A 639 21.39 5.39 -21.88
N LEU A 640 22.62 4.86 -22.01
CA LEU A 640 22.82 3.41 -22.17
C LEU A 640 22.41 2.62 -20.92
N GLY A 641 22.71 3.14 -19.72
CA GLY A 641 22.30 2.53 -18.46
C GLY A 641 20.79 2.52 -18.28
N LEU A 642 20.14 3.64 -18.62
CA LEU A 642 18.68 3.74 -18.61
C LEU A 642 18.02 2.80 -19.63
N ALA A 643 18.55 2.71 -20.86
CA ALA A 643 18.04 1.78 -21.85
C ALA A 643 18.17 0.32 -21.40
N ALA A 644 19.33 -0.06 -20.82
CA ALA A 644 19.52 -1.39 -20.26
C ALA A 644 18.63 -1.65 -19.05
N GLY A 645 18.47 -0.68 -18.15
CA GLY A 645 17.61 -0.76 -16.99
C GLY A 645 16.14 -0.86 -17.35
N PHE A 646 15.69 -0.09 -18.34
CA PHE A 646 14.35 -0.20 -18.87
C PHE A 646 14.10 -1.57 -19.51
N ALA A 647 15.01 -2.07 -20.34
CA ALA A 647 14.88 -3.38 -20.96
C ALA A 647 14.80 -4.50 -19.91
N LEU A 648 15.68 -4.46 -18.89
CA LEU A 648 15.67 -5.43 -17.79
C LEU A 648 14.40 -5.32 -16.97
N GLY A 649 14.00 -4.12 -16.58
CA GLY A 649 12.77 -3.85 -15.80
C GLY A 649 11.52 -4.27 -16.56
N ALA A 650 11.42 -3.93 -17.84
CA ALA A 650 10.30 -4.32 -18.70
C ALA A 650 10.21 -5.85 -18.88
N LEU A 651 11.34 -6.54 -18.94
CA LEU A 651 11.39 -8.01 -19.01
C LEU A 651 10.90 -8.64 -17.72
N ILE A 652 11.37 -8.15 -16.56
CA ILE A 652 10.93 -8.64 -15.24
C ILE A 652 9.43 -8.36 -15.05
N VAL A 653 8.99 -7.14 -15.32
CA VAL A 653 7.57 -6.77 -15.19
C VAL A 653 6.71 -7.55 -16.18
N GLY A 654 7.15 -7.73 -17.43
CA GLY A 654 6.44 -8.53 -18.43
C GLY A 654 6.26 -9.99 -18.00
N TYR A 655 7.28 -10.59 -17.41
CA TYR A 655 7.19 -11.94 -16.84
C TYR A 655 6.11 -12.01 -15.74
N TYR A 656 6.19 -11.15 -14.73
CA TYR A 656 5.22 -11.16 -13.64
C TYR A 656 3.84 -10.62 -14.03
N HIS A 657 3.73 -9.81 -15.08
CA HIS A 657 2.44 -9.41 -15.64
C HIS A 657 1.67 -10.60 -16.23
N THR A 658 2.39 -11.58 -16.81
CA THR A 658 1.76 -12.76 -17.42
C THR A 658 1.48 -13.87 -16.41
N PHE A 659 2.39 -14.11 -15.47
CA PHE A 659 2.29 -15.22 -14.51
C PHE A 659 1.72 -14.80 -13.15
N GLY A 660 1.64 -13.49 -12.87
CA GLY A 660 1.29 -12.96 -11.57
C GLY A 660 2.45 -13.01 -10.57
N PHE A 661 2.42 -12.11 -9.61
CA PHE A 661 3.26 -12.16 -8.43
C PHE A 661 2.44 -12.71 -7.28
N ASP A 662 2.72 -13.95 -6.90
CA ASP A 662 1.92 -14.69 -5.91
C ASP A 662 2.27 -14.24 -4.48
N LEU A 663 1.27 -13.70 -3.80
CA LEU A 663 1.30 -13.30 -2.39
C LEU A 663 0.48 -14.28 -1.53
N ALA A 664 0.17 -15.48 -2.01
CA ALA A 664 -0.70 -16.43 -1.30
C ALA A 664 -0.18 -16.80 0.10
N ALA A 665 1.14 -16.77 0.33
CA ALA A 665 1.73 -16.94 1.66
C ALA A 665 1.26 -15.86 2.66
N TYR A 666 0.82 -14.71 2.15
CA TYR A 666 0.33 -13.55 2.91
C TYR A 666 -1.16 -13.28 2.65
N ALA A 667 -1.87 -14.28 2.09
CA ALA A 667 -3.28 -14.15 1.71
C ALA A 667 -4.19 -13.81 2.90
N ALA A 668 -3.81 -14.21 4.11
CA ALA A 668 -4.55 -13.87 5.31
C ALA A 668 -4.56 -12.35 5.58
N ALA A 669 -3.42 -11.67 5.39
CA ALA A 669 -3.32 -10.21 5.48
C ALA A 669 -4.18 -9.51 4.41
N SER A 670 -4.23 -10.08 3.20
CA SER A 670 -4.96 -9.50 2.07
C SER A 670 -6.48 -9.56 2.20
N ARG A 671 -7.00 -10.55 2.93
CA ARG A 671 -8.46 -10.78 3.07
C ARG A 671 -9.20 -9.64 3.77
N ASN A 672 -8.51 -8.84 4.56
CA ASN A 672 -9.09 -7.74 5.32
C ASN A 672 -9.00 -6.38 4.61
N ILE A 673 -8.29 -6.30 3.49
CA ILE A 673 -8.16 -5.08 2.69
C ILE A 673 -9.16 -5.12 1.54
N PRO A 674 -10.10 -4.17 1.43
CA PRO A 674 -11.09 -4.15 0.36
C PRO A 674 -10.45 -4.22 -1.03
N GLY A 675 -10.87 -5.20 -1.85
CA GLY A 675 -10.41 -5.33 -3.23
C GLY A 675 -9.02 -5.95 -3.42
N MET A 676 -8.33 -6.38 -2.36
CA MET A 676 -7.04 -7.05 -2.46
C MET A 676 -7.19 -8.51 -2.89
N THR A 677 -6.28 -8.97 -3.77
CA THR A 677 -6.18 -10.37 -4.22
C THR A 677 -4.84 -10.97 -3.82
N SER A 678 -4.77 -12.29 -3.71
CA SER A 678 -3.52 -13.02 -3.41
C SER A 678 -2.49 -13.00 -4.54
N VAL A 679 -2.91 -12.71 -5.78
CA VAL A 679 -2.02 -12.62 -6.95
C VAL A 679 -2.08 -11.20 -7.50
N VAL A 680 -0.92 -10.55 -7.57
CA VAL A 680 -0.78 -9.19 -8.11
C VAL A 680 -0.13 -9.25 -9.49
N TYR A 681 -0.72 -8.54 -10.46
CA TYR A 681 -0.19 -8.40 -11.81
C TYR A 681 0.51 -7.04 -11.98
N PRO A 682 1.84 -6.99 -11.89
CA PRO A 682 2.57 -5.73 -12.02
C PRO A 682 2.27 -5.04 -13.35
N THR A 683 1.94 -3.75 -13.32
CA THR A 683 1.50 -3.00 -14.50
C THR A 683 2.33 -1.73 -14.65
N LEU A 684 2.90 -1.52 -15.87
CA LEU A 684 3.63 -0.29 -16.20
C LEU A 684 2.67 0.77 -16.74
N VAL A 685 2.65 1.92 -16.09
CA VAL A 685 1.95 3.11 -16.58
C VAL A 685 2.97 4.11 -17.09
N PRO A 686 2.74 4.79 -18.24
CA PRO A 686 3.71 5.71 -18.85
C PRO A 686 4.30 6.75 -17.87
N GLY A 687 3.47 7.32 -16.98
CA GLY A 687 3.91 8.29 -15.97
C GLY A 687 4.96 7.74 -15.01
N ASN A 688 4.84 6.47 -14.63
CA ASN A 688 5.76 5.79 -13.71
C ASN A 688 7.06 5.31 -14.40
N VAL A 689 7.18 5.48 -15.71
CA VAL A 689 8.36 5.10 -16.49
C VAL A 689 9.20 6.32 -16.87
N TRP A 690 8.61 7.30 -17.59
CA TRP A 690 9.38 8.39 -18.16
C TRP A 690 9.90 9.39 -17.11
N LEU A 691 9.11 9.67 -16.06
CA LEU A 691 9.50 10.64 -15.03
C LEU A 691 10.71 10.16 -14.19
N PRO A 692 10.76 8.93 -13.68
CA PRO A 692 11.94 8.39 -13.00
C PRO A 692 13.14 8.25 -13.93
N MET A 693 12.94 7.87 -15.19
CA MET A 693 14.04 7.83 -16.18
C MET A 693 14.67 9.21 -16.37
N LEU A 694 13.84 10.25 -16.54
CA LEU A 694 14.32 11.62 -16.67
C LEU A 694 15.04 12.08 -15.40
N ALA A 695 14.44 11.83 -14.24
CA ALA A 695 15.01 12.18 -12.94
C ALA A 695 16.36 11.48 -12.70
N LEU A 696 16.49 10.19 -13.04
CA LEU A 696 17.73 9.45 -12.91
C LEU A 696 18.80 9.95 -13.90
N LEU A 697 18.43 10.36 -15.12
CA LEU A 697 19.33 10.98 -16.08
C LEU A 697 19.86 12.32 -15.55
N VAL A 698 18.98 13.17 -15.03
CA VAL A 698 19.35 14.45 -14.40
C VAL A 698 20.28 14.22 -13.21
N THR A 699 19.97 13.25 -12.35
CA THR A 699 20.80 12.87 -11.20
C THR A 699 22.19 12.40 -11.64
N SER A 700 22.27 11.57 -12.68
CA SER A 700 23.54 11.09 -13.25
C SER A 700 24.38 12.24 -13.79
N LEU A 701 23.76 13.20 -14.48
CA LEU A 701 24.45 14.40 -14.98
C LEU A 701 24.90 15.32 -13.83
N ALA A 702 24.06 15.55 -12.83
CA ALA A 702 24.39 16.34 -11.66
C ALA A 702 25.56 15.72 -10.88
N ALA A 703 25.55 14.39 -10.71
CA ALA A 703 26.63 13.65 -10.08
C ALA A 703 27.98 13.79 -10.80
N ALA A 704 27.95 13.98 -12.11
CA ALA A 704 29.16 14.19 -12.93
C ALA A 704 29.71 15.63 -12.90
N LEU A 705 28.94 16.60 -12.40
CA LEU A 705 29.38 18.02 -12.37
C LEU A 705 30.64 18.22 -11.52
N TYR A 706 30.70 17.61 -10.34
CA TYR A 706 31.85 17.73 -9.44
C TYR A 706 33.12 17.14 -10.08
N PRO A 707 33.17 15.91 -10.61
CA PRO A 707 34.32 15.39 -11.34
C PRO A 707 34.69 16.24 -12.55
N ALA A 708 33.71 16.70 -13.33
CA ALA A 708 33.96 17.55 -14.50
C ALA A 708 34.61 18.90 -14.13
N TRP A 709 34.11 19.53 -13.08
CA TRP A 709 34.68 20.76 -12.55
C TRP A 709 36.11 20.57 -12.06
N ARG A 710 36.40 19.46 -11.35
CA ARG A 710 37.73 19.11 -10.87
C ARG A 710 38.70 18.88 -12.02
N ALA A 711 38.26 18.22 -13.12
CA ALA A 711 39.04 18.02 -14.32
C ALA A 711 39.44 19.34 -15.00
N ALA A 712 38.53 20.31 -15.02
CA ALA A 712 38.75 21.62 -15.65
C ALA A 712 39.67 22.54 -14.87
N ARG A 713 39.92 22.28 -13.58
CA ARG A 713 40.80 23.07 -12.69
C ARG A 713 42.15 22.40 -12.42
N LEU A 714 42.52 21.38 -13.21
CA LEU A 714 43.82 20.76 -13.08
C LEU A 714 44.94 21.75 -13.48
N ASP A 715 45.99 21.80 -12.66
CA ASP A 715 47.23 22.51 -13.01
C ASP A 715 47.99 21.69 -14.07
N PRO A 716 48.22 22.23 -15.29
CA PRO A 716 48.91 21.53 -16.37
C PRO A 716 50.28 21.00 -15.98
N VAL A 717 51.05 21.79 -15.21
CA VAL A 717 52.41 21.44 -14.81
C VAL A 717 52.43 20.26 -13.82
N GLN A 718 51.53 20.30 -12.83
CA GLN A 718 51.39 19.20 -11.88
C GLN A 718 50.82 17.93 -12.50
N ALA A 719 49.85 18.11 -13.44
CA ALA A 719 49.21 17.00 -14.14
C ALA A 719 50.19 16.23 -15.05
N LEU A 720 51.16 16.92 -15.65
CA LEU A 720 52.21 16.33 -16.51
C LEU A 720 53.34 15.67 -15.69
N ARG A 721 53.61 16.14 -14.47
CA ARG A 721 54.63 15.57 -13.58
C ARG A 721 54.19 14.32 -12.81
N ARG A 722 52.91 14.03 -12.74
CA ARG A 722 52.42 12.77 -12.11
C ARG A 722 52.84 11.59 -13.01
N VAL A 723 53.75 10.76 -12.49
CA VAL A 723 54.24 9.51 -13.10
C VAL A 723 53.20 8.39 -12.88
#